data_210d5b0f7a25f7d789c9c0b3deef30af
#
_entry.id   210d5b0f7a25f7d789c9c0b3deef30af
#
_cell.length_a   1.000
_cell.length_b   1.000
_cell.length_c   1.000
_cell.angle_alpha   90.00
_cell.angle_beta   90.00
_cell.angle_gamma   90.00
#
_symmetry.space_group_name_H-M   'P 1'
#
loop_
_entity.id
_entity.type
_entity.pdbx_description
1 polymer ?
#
loop_
_entity_poly.entity_id
_entity_poly.type
_entity_poly.pdbx_seq_one_letter_code
_entity_poly.pdbx_strand_id
1 'polypeptide(L)'
;MAINDKEQKSHSKKIIIAVIITVFTLWYGFDLNQYASLEQIKTLQQTSGDYIAEHRSLAMLIFFVSYVVITGFSLPGAVLLTLLGGGLFGFGYGLLLISFASSIGATLAFLVSRYLLRDYVQKKFGARLDAINKGVEKEGDFYLFSLRLIPVFPFFLINILMGLTKISTRSFYLVSQVGMLAGTAVYVWAGTKLSEINSLSGIASPSLLSALALLGIFPWVAKRGLALFSQRKRYSRWTKPKSFDRNMIVIGAGAGGLVSAYIAAAVKSKVTLVEKHRMGGDCLNTGCVPSKALIRSAHAVAEIGRSNEFGVDAEIKTINFEKVMGRIQQVIKTIEPHDSIARYSAMGVECLTAEAKIIDPWRVQIDEQVLTTKNIVVATGARPIVPPIPGLTDVPYLTSDTLWQLTEQPARLLVLGGGPIGCEIAQSFARLGSTVTQVEMASQLLGREDADAVAVVQAELLADGVNILLGNKVASFVSEDGQYSAVLANGDSVVFDQVFLALGRQANIRGFGLEALDVAITERGLIEINDYQQTSIPNIYAVGDVSGPYQLTHVAAHQAWFAAVNALFGSVKKFATDYRVIPAVTYTYPELARVGISENEAQQAQLDYQVTKYDIDDLDRAITDSETKGFVKVITAGNSDKILGVTIVASHAGELLAEYTLAMKYKLGLNKVLGTIHPYPTMSEANKYVAGNWKRNNSPEKLLAWVAKFHRYMRKA
;
A
#
# COMPACT_ATOMS: atom_id res chain seq x y z
N MET A 1 -1.74 14.13 4.06
CA MET A 1 -0.28 14.38 4.12
C MET A 1 0.30 15.22 2.97
N ALA A 2 -0.50 15.68 2.01
CA ALA A 2 -0.01 16.46 0.84
C ALA A 2 -0.37 17.95 0.85
N ILE A 3 -1.17 18.44 1.78
CA ILE A 3 -1.59 19.86 1.85
C ILE A 3 -0.57 20.69 2.67
N ASN A 4 0.07 20.08 3.65
CA ASN A 4 1.16 20.71 4.40
C ASN A 4 2.45 20.90 3.56
N ASP A 5 2.58 20.19 2.46
CA ASP A 5 3.78 20.23 1.60
C ASP A 5 3.83 21.47 0.69
N LYS A 6 2.70 22.10 0.36
CA LYS A 6 2.68 23.33 -0.45
C LYS A 6 2.89 24.60 0.38
N GLU A 7 2.30 24.67 1.57
CA GLU A 7 2.58 25.78 2.50
C GLU A 7 3.98 25.65 3.10
N GLN A 8 4.42 24.44 3.44
CA GLN A 8 5.79 24.20 3.91
C GLN A 8 6.83 24.44 2.79
N LYS A 9 6.52 24.09 1.53
CA LYS A 9 7.35 24.48 0.34
C LYS A 9 7.30 25.98 0.05
N SER A 10 6.17 26.64 0.34
CA SER A 10 6.07 28.10 0.24
C SER A 10 6.86 28.79 1.35
N HIS A 11 6.78 28.31 2.59
CA HIS A 11 7.57 28.84 3.72
C HIS A 11 9.07 28.50 3.57
N SER A 12 9.42 27.30 3.15
CA SER A 12 10.82 26.94 2.87
C SER A 12 11.40 27.77 1.73
N LYS A 13 10.64 28.05 0.67
CA LYS A 13 11.07 28.96 -0.41
C LYS A 13 11.23 30.39 0.10
N LYS A 14 10.31 30.88 0.92
CA LYS A 14 10.42 32.24 1.51
C LYS A 14 11.60 32.34 2.47
N ILE A 15 11.87 31.31 3.27
CA ILE A 15 13.04 31.23 4.15
C ILE A 15 14.33 31.18 3.32
N ILE A 16 14.39 30.36 2.27
CA ILE A 16 15.55 30.31 1.36
C ILE A 16 15.77 31.64 0.69
N ILE A 17 14.70 32.30 0.19
CA ILE A 17 14.79 33.62 -0.43
C ILE A 17 15.21 34.65 0.63
N ALA A 18 14.66 34.62 1.84
CA ALA A 18 15.06 35.51 2.92
C ALA A 18 16.53 35.32 3.31
N VAL A 19 17.00 34.06 3.40
CA VAL A 19 18.41 33.73 3.66
C VAL A 19 19.31 34.22 2.50
N ILE A 20 18.90 34.01 1.27
CA ILE A 20 19.64 34.53 0.09
C ILE A 20 19.70 36.05 0.11
N ILE A 21 18.57 36.73 0.37
CA ILE A 21 18.52 38.18 0.47
C ILE A 21 19.39 38.67 1.64
N THR A 22 19.33 38.03 2.79
CA THR A 22 20.15 38.36 3.96
C THR A 22 21.64 38.18 3.65
N VAL A 23 22.01 37.07 2.99
CA VAL A 23 23.39 36.84 2.55
C VAL A 23 23.85 37.88 1.55
N PHE A 24 23.01 38.24 0.57
CA PHE A 24 23.30 39.31 -0.38
C PHE A 24 23.39 40.69 0.28
N THR A 25 22.50 40.98 1.24
CA THR A 25 22.53 42.27 1.97
C THR A 25 23.75 42.38 2.87
N LEU A 26 24.14 41.27 3.52
CA LEU A 26 25.38 41.19 4.30
C LEU A 26 26.62 41.27 3.38
N TRP A 27 26.56 40.60 2.21
CA TRP A 27 27.62 40.66 1.20
C TRP A 27 27.89 42.09 0.70
N TYR A 28 26.83 42.84 0.37
CA TYR A 28 26.90 44.22 -0.05
C TYR A 28 27.10 45.19 1.11
N GLY A 29 26.46 44.95 2.26
CA GLY A 29 26.54 45.86 3.43
C GLY A 29 27.88 45.86 4.15
N PHE A 30 28.62 44.75 4.08
CA PHE A 30 29.99 44.62 4.62
C PHE A 30 31.06 44.75 3.55
N ASP A 31 30.68 45.18 2.34
CA ASP A 31 31.59 45.44 1.21
C ASP A 31 32.52 44.25 0.89
N LEU A 32 31.98 43.03 1.06
CA LEU A 32 32.71 41.78 0.87
C LEU A 32 33.20 41.58 -0.58
N ASN A 33 32.74 42.41 -1.53
CA ASN A 33 33.27 42.46 -2.87
C ASN A 33 34.78 42.79 -2.92
N GLN A 34 35.29 43.52 -1.93
CA GLN A 34 36.72 43.79 -1.83
C GLN A 34 37.53 42.51 -1.57
N TYR A 35 36.94 41.55 -0.90
CA TYR A 35 37.59 40.28 -0.53
C TYR A 35 37.38 39.18 -1.59
N ALA A 36 36.61 39.46 -2.66
CA ALA A 36 36.28 38.48 -3.71
C ALA A 36 37.24 38.49 -4.90
N SER A 37 38.31 39.31 -4.88
CA SER A 37 39.33 39.27 -5.93
C SER A 37 40.21 38.01 -5.77
N LEU A 38 40.56 37.37 -6.89
CA LEU A 38 41.39 36.19 -6.94
C LEU A 38 42.77 36.40 -6.24
N GLU A 39 43.30 37.63 -6.32
CA GLU A 39 44.56 38.02 -5.70
C GLU A 39 44.46 38.09 -4.16
N GLN A 40 43.39 38.66 -3.64
CA GLN A 40 43.18 38.76 -2.20
C GLN A 40 42.87 37.43 -1.56
N ILE A 41 42.08 36.57 -2.25
CA ILE A 41 41.88 35.19 -1.81
C ILE A 41 43.22 34.42 -1.74
N LYS A 42 44.10 34.65 -2.74
CA LYS A 42 45.45 34.07 -2.75
C LYS A 42 46.35 34.62 -1.61
N THR A 43 46.28 35.89 -1.35
CA THR A 43 47.07 36.53 -0.27
C THR A 43 46.58 36.04 1.10
N LEU A 44 45.27 35.94 1.31
CA LEU A 44 44.68 35.33 2.52
C LEU A 44 45.05 33.86 2.66
N GLN A 45 45.07 33.12 1.55
CA GLN A 45 45.43 31.70 1.53
C GLN A 45 46.93 31.50 1.81
N GLN A 46 47.80 32.34 1.29
CA GLN A 46 49.23 32.33 1.59
C GLN A 46 49.50 32.73 3.03
N THR A 47 48.96 33.84 3.52
CA THR A 47 49.17 34.32 4.91
C THR A 47 48.60 33.32 5.93
N SER A 48 47.45 32.70 5.66
CA SER A 48 46.89 31.63 6.49
C SER A 48 47.70 30.34 6.36
N GLY A 49 48.23 30.05 5.18
CA GLY A 49 49.10 28.90 4.93
C GLY A 49 50.42 28.98 5.71
N ASP A 50 51.07 30.14 5.69
CA ASP A 50 52.31 30.42 6.43
C ASP A 50 52.07 30.33 7.93
N TYR A 51 51.02 30.94 8.46
CA TYR A 51 50.62 30.81 9.87
C TYR A 51 50.31 29.37 10.27
N ILE A 52 49.58 28.62 9.43
CA ILE A 52 49.24 27.18 9.66
C ILE A 52 50.51 26.34 9.59
N ALA A 53 51.49 26.67 8.73
CA ALA A 53 52.75 25.95 8.64
C ALA A 53 53.59 26.14 9.90
N GLU A 54 53.59 27.37 10.43
CA GLU A 54 54.34 27.73 11.62
C GLU A 54 53.70 27.23 12.93
N HIS A 55 52.34 27.22 12.99
CA HIS A 55 51.57 26.82 14.16
C HIS A 55 50.65 25.62 13.90
N ARG A 56 51.11 24.65 13.14
CA ARG A 56 50.31 23.54 12.62
C ARG A 56 49.47 22.83 13.66
N SER A 57 50.04 22.51 14.81
CA SER A 57 49.33 21.80 15.89
C SER A 57 48.21 22.63 16.50
N LEU A 58 48.40 23.93 16.65
CA LEU A 58 47.39 24.85 17.18
C LEU A 58 46.24 25.03 16.16
N ALA A 59 46.54 25.21 14.88
CA ALA A 59 45.58 25.32 13.81
C ALA A 59 44.71 24.05 13.69
N MET A 60 45.34 22.87 13.79
CA MET A 60 44.62 21.58 13.81
C MET A 60 43.71 21.46 15.01
N LEU A 61 44.13 21.87 16.19
CA LEU A 61 43.31 21.85 17.40
C LEU A 61 42.12 22.80 17.30
N ILE A 62 42.32 24.03 16.87
CA ILE A 62 41.26 25.02 16.69
C ILE A 62 40.24 24.49 15.67
N PHE A 63 40.69 23.97 14.54
CA PHE A 63 39.83 23.40 13.51
C PHE A 63 39.04 22.20 14.08
N PHE A 64 39.67 21.30 14.77
CA PHE A 64 39.04 20.14 15.39
C PHE A 64 37.94 20.55 16.35
N VAL A 65 38.23 21.46 17.29
CA VAL A 65 37.24 21.94 18.26
C VAL A 65 36.08 22.66 17.55
N SER A 66 36.38 23.53 16.60
CA SER A 66 35.36 24.22 15.82
C SER A 66 34.47 23.26 15.06
N TYR A 67 35.05 22.21 14.44
CA TYR A 67 34.29 21.16 13.73
C TYR A 67 33.37 20.40 14.68
N VAL A 68 33.89 19.98 15.84
CA VAL A 68 33.12 19.27 16.89
C VAL A 68 31.96 20.14 17.40
N VAL A 69 32.21 21.44 17.64
CA VAL A 69 31.18 22.36 18.13
C VAL A 69 30.09 22.53 17.07
N ILE A 70 30.46 22.85 15.82
CA ILE A 70 29.48 23.08 14.73
C ILE A 70 28.63 21.83 14.50
N THR A 71 29.23 20.65 14.46
CA THR A 71 28.50 19.41 14.23
C THR A 71 27.73 18.94 15.47
N GLY A 72 28.26 19.21 16.68
CA GLY A 72 27.60 18.90 17.95
C GLY A 72 26.31 19.69 18.18
N PHE A 73 26.26 20.94 17.75
CA PHE A 73 25.06 21.77 17.73
C PHE A 73 24.16 21.52 16.53
N SER A 74 24.48 20.54 15.67
CA SER A 74 23.72 20.19 14.46
C SER A 74 23.58 21.35 13.46
N LEU A 75 24.54 22.26 13.43
CA LEU A 75 24.56 23.37 12.48
C LEU A 75 24.89 22.87 11.05
N PRO A 76 24.27 23.45 10.02
CA PRO A 76 24.63 23.14 8.63
C PRO A 76 26.04 23.69 8.32
N GLY A 77 26.87 22.89 7.62
CA GLY A 77 28.22 23.32 7.24
C GLY A 77 29.28 22.24 7.28
N ALA A 78 28.97 21.05 7.80
CA ALA A 78 29.92 19.95 7.92
C ALA A 78 30.62 19.59 6.60
N VAL A 79 29.92 19.67 5.47
CA VAL A 79 30.49 19.42 4.13
C VAL A 79 31.53 20.46 3.77
N LEU A 80 31.21 21.74 3.99
CA LEU A 80 32.12 22.86 3.71
C LEU A 80 33.38 22.76 4.59
N LEU A 81 33.20 22.46 5.88
CA LEU A 81 34.33 22.26 6.78
C LEU A 81 35.19 21.05 6.37
N THR A 82 34.57 19.97 5.87
CA THR A 82 35.31 18.81 5.38
C THR A 82 36.17 19.15 4.16
N LEU A 83 35.61 19.88 3.19
CA LEU A 83 36.36 20.38 2.03
C LEU A 83 37.50 21.33 2.45
N LEU A 84 37.19 22.29 3.33
CA LEU A 84 38.16 23.24 3.86
C LEU A 84 39.31 22.54 4.58
N GLY A 85 39.02 21.61 5.47
CA GLY A 85 40.04 20.86 6.22
C GLY A 85 40.90 19.98 5.32
N GLY A 86 40.32 19.44 4.21
CA GLY A 86 41.08 18.75 3.18
C GLY A 86 42.08 19.70 2.47
N GLY A 87 41.61 20.91 2.13
CA GLY A 87 42.46 21.93 1.55
C GLY A 87 43.56 22.46 2.45
N LEU A 88 43.30 22.66 3.73
CA LEU A 88 44.24 23.20 4.70
C LEU A 88 45.27 22.21 5.19
N PHE A 89 44.90 20.97 5.48
CA PHE A 89 45.75 19.99 6.14
C PHE A 89 46.19 18.83 5.23
N GLY A 90 45.69 18.84 3.96
CA GLY A 90 45.97 17.77 3.02
C GLY A 90 45.16 16.50 3.32
N PHE A 91 45.34 15.48 2.47
CA PHE A 91 44.53 14.25 2.57
C PHE A 91 44.73 13.47 3.85
N GLY A 92 45.97 13.19 4.23
CA GLY A 92 46.30 12.31 5.40
C GLY A 92 45.86 12.90 6.73
N TYR A 93 46.38 14.08 7.06
CA TYR A 93 46.04 14.76 8.32
C TYR A 93 44.57 15.26 8.32
N GLY A 94 44.06 15.76 7.18
CA GLY A 94 42.70 16.17 7.05
C GLY A 94 41.72 15.00 7.28
N LEU A 95 41.98 13.84 6.68
CA LEU A 95 41.14 12.65 6.88
C LEU A 95 41.11 12.19 8.36
N LEU A 96 42.25 12.09 9.00
CA LEU A 96 42.33 11.73 10.42
C LEU A 96 41.58 12.73 11.29
N LEU A 97 41.88 14.01 11.16
CA LEU A 97 41.29 15.08 11.96
C LEU A 97 39.76 15.13 11.82
N ILE A 98 39.28 15.14 10.58
CA ILE A 98 37.86 15.29 10.29
C ILE A 98 37.07 14.03 10.62
N SER A 99 37.64 12.84 10.41
CA SER A 99 37.00 11.58 10.75
C SER A 99 36.66 11.50 12.25
N PHE A 100 37.62 11.86 13.13
CA PHE A 100 37.36 11.89 14.56
C PHE A 100 36.46 13.07 14.98
N ALA A 101 36.70 14.27 14.45
CA ALA A 101 35.90 15.45 14.78
C ALA A 101 34.44 15.27 14.42
N SER A 102 34.18 14.73 13.22
CA SER A 102 32.80 14.47 12.75
C SER A 102 32.08 13.42 13.60
N SER A 103 32.76 12.35 14.01
CA SER A 103 32.14 11.29 14.81
C SER A 103 31.90 11.75 16.25
N ILE A 104 32.82 12.51 16.86
CA ILE A 104 32.63 13.09 18.18
C ILE A 104 31.49 14.10 18.17
N GLY A 105 31.49 15.03 17.19
CA GLY A 105 30.43 16.01 17.07
C GLY A 105 29.07 15.37 16.81
N ALA A 106 28.99 14.37 15.92
CA ALA A 106 27.79 13.59 15.71
C ALA A 106 27.28 12.93 17.00
N THR A 107 28.20 12.40 17.82
CA THR A 107 27.87 11.76 19.11
C THR A 107 27.35 12.78 20.12
N LEU A 108 27.92 13.97 20.17
CA LEU A 108 27.41 15.06 21.01
C LEU A 108 25.98 15.46 20.59
N ALA A 109 25.74 15.65 19.31
CA ALA A 109 24.40 15.94 18.78
C ALA A 109 23.39 14.82 19.11
N PHE A 110 23.81 13.57 19.01
CA PHE A 110 23.02 12.39 19.40
C PHE A 110 22.69 12.42 20.92
N LEU A 111 23.63 12.74 21.78
CA LEU A 111 23.42 12.84 23.23
C LEU A 111 22.50 14.01 23.59
N VAL A 112 22.70 15.17 22.97
CA VAL A 112 21.81 16.33 23.13
C VAL A 112 20.37 15.97 22.73
N SER A 113 20.18 15.29 21.60
CA SER A 113 18.86 14.82 21.19
C SER A 113 18.26 13.83 22.19
N ARG A 114 19.06 12.89 22.68
CA ARG A 114 18.62 11.84 23.61
C ARG A 114 18.18 12.38 24.97
N TYR A 115 18.90 13.35 25.52
CA TYR A 115 18.69 13.80 26.90
C TYR A 115 17.94 15.13 27.00
N LEU A 116 18.02 16.02 25.98
CA LEU A 116 17.46 17.36 26.06
C LEU A 116 16.27 17.60 25.11
N LEU A 117 16.20 16.93 23.96
CA LEU A 117 15.22 17.26 22.93
C LEU A 117 14.17 16.15 22.66
N ARG A 118 14.16 15.10 23.48
CA ARG A 118 13.32 13.92 23.26
C ARG A 118 11.85 14.26 23.03
N ASP A 119 11.25 15.02 23.93
CA ASP A 119 9.81 15.33 23.88
C ASP A 119 9.43 16.24 22.70
N TYR A 120 10.30 17.18 22.36
CA TYR A 120 10.12 18.08 21.23
C TYR A 120 10.18 17.35 19.88
N VAL A 121 11.21 16.51 19.71
CA VAL A 121 11.44 15.78 18.45
C VAL A 121 10.38 14.71 18.25
N GLN A 122 9.91 14.05 19.32
CA GLN A 122 8.87 13.04 19.27
C GLN A 122 7.53 13.63 18.81
N LYS A 123 7.18 14.84 19.25
CA LYS A 123 5.98 15.57 18.77
C LYS A 123 6.09 15.98 17.30
N LYS A 124 7.27 16.37 16.81
CA LYS A 124 7.45 16.93 15.46
C LYS A 124 7.74 15.87 14.37
N PHE A 125 8.33 14.73 14.73
CA PHE A 125 8.83 13.73 13.78
C PHE A 125 8.34 12.30 14.05
N GLY A 126 7.29 12.10 14.86
CA GLY A 126 6.81 10.80 15.34
C GLY A 126 6.66 9.73 14.24
N ALA A 127 6.00 10.04 13.14
CA ALA A 127 5.81 9.09 12.03
C ALA A 127 7.12 8.67 11.32
N ARG A 128 8.16 9.53 11.34
CA ARG A 128 9.50 9.17 10.80
C ARG A 128 10.30 8.35 11.80
N LEU A 129 10.06 8.55 13.08
CA LEU A 129 10.67 7.78 14.16
C LEU A 129 10.27 6.31 14.13
N ASP A 130 9.01 5.99 13.83
CA ASP A 130 8.54 4.61 13.76
C ASP A 130 9.25 3.81 12.65
N ALA A 131 9.49 4.43 11.50
CA ALA A 131 10.25 3.80 10.41
C ALA A 131 11.70 3.53 10.79
N ILE A 132 12.34 4.47 11.53
CA ILE A 132 13.73 4.35 11.99
C ILE A 132 13.83 3.33 13.12
N ASN A 133 12.89 3.33 14.08
CA ASN A 133 12.86 2.35 15.16
C ASN A 133 12.71 0.93 14.61
N LYS A 134 11.81 0.71 13.66
CA LYS A 134 11.65 -0.58 12.95
C LYS A 134 12.95 -0.99 12.23
N GLY A 135 13.67 -0.05 11.60
CA GLY A 135 14.95 -0.31 10.97
C GLY A 135 16.02 -0.71 11.97
N VAL A 136 16.12 0.00 13.10
CA VAL A 136 17.09 -0.30 14.17
C VAL A 136 16.76 -1.63 14.88
N GLU A 137 15.47 -1.93 15.12
CA GLU A 137 15.03 -3.20 15.72
C GLU A 137 15.31 -4.40 14.80
N LYS A 138 15.15 -4.23 13.48
CA LYS A 138 15.35 -5.30 12.49
C LYS A 138 16.81 -5.53 12.12
N GLU A 139 17.60 -4.49 11.95
CA GLU A 139 18.96 -4.55 11.40
C GLU A 139 20.05 -4.04 12.37
N GLY A 140 19.68 -3.49 13.52
CA GLY A 140 20.61 -3.02 14.55
C GLY A 140 21.64 -2.02 14.03
N ASP A 141 22.92 -2.25 14.38
CA ASP A 141 24.05 -1.39 14.01
C ASP A 141 24.26 -1.27 12.51
N PHE A 142 23.88 -2.30 11.73
CA PHE A 142 23.98 -2.29 10.26
C PHE A 142 23.05 -1.26 9.62
N TYR A 143 21.91 -0.98 10.23
CA TYR A 143 21.01 0.07 9.76
C TYR A 143 21.66 1.46 9.85
N LEU A 144 22.29 1.77 11.00
CA LEU A 144 23.04 3.02 11.15
C LEU A 144 24.21 3.09 10.17
N PHE A 145 24.98 1.99 10.03
CA PHE A 145 26.07 1.92 9.07
C PHE A 145 25.63 2.24 7.65
N SER A 146 24.49 1.68 7.23
CA SER A 146 23.90 1.93 5.90
C SER A 146 23.51 3.40 5.71
N LEU A 147 22.90 4.02 6.73
CA LEU A 147 22.54 5.43 6.72
C LEU A 147 23.76 6.36 6.66
N ARG A 148 24.88 5.96 7.27
CA ARG A 148 26.14 6.73 7.26
C ARG A 148 26.87 6.62 5.93
N LEU A 149 26.85 5.44 5.33
CA LEU A 149 27.55 5.20 4.08
C LEU A 149 26.85 5.84 2.87
N ILE A 150 25.50 5.94 2.92
CA ILE A 150 24.70 6.54 1.85
C ILE A 150 24.19 7.91 2.31
N PRO A 151 24.69 9.05 1.78
CA PRO A 151 24.29 10.38 2.20
C PRO A 151 22.91 10.80 1.60
N VAL A 152 21.86 10.01 1.83
CA VAL A 152 20.46 10.32 1.41
C VAL A 152 19.81 11.29 2.39
N PHE A 153 20.16 11.19 3.67
CA PHE A 153 19.63 12.07 4.71
C PHE A 153 20.69 13.10 5.13
N PRO A 154 20.26 14.33 5.46
CA PRO A 154 21.17 15.30 6.03
C PRO A 154 21.87 14.75 7.29
N PHE A 155 23.18 14.98 7.40
CA PHE A 155 24.04 14.51 8.49
C PHE A 155 23.44 14.78 9.89
N PHE A 156 23.00 16.01 10.13
CA PHE A 156 22.41 16.42 11.41
C PHE A 156 21.12 15.68 11.74
N LEU A 157 20.32 15.34 10.73
CA LEU A 157 19.03 14.65 10.92
C LEU A 157 19.24 13.22 11.43
N ILE A 158 20.24 12.51 10.90
CA ILE A 158 20.60 11.16 11.39
C ILE A 158 21.02 11.23 12.86
N ASN A 159 21.83 12.20 13.25
CA ASN A 159 22.30 12.36 14.63
C ASN A 159 21.11 12.56 15.60
N ILE A 160 20.19 13.46 15.25
CA ILE A 160 19.03 13.77 16.07
C ILE A 160 18.08 12.57 16.17
N LEU A 161 17.73 11.95 15.05
CA LEU A 161 16.75 10.85 15.02
C LEU A 161 17.28 9.59 15.71
N MET A 162 18.54 9.25 15.50
CA MET A 162 19.16 8.10 16.19
C MET A 162 19.30 8.29 17.70
N GLY A 163 19.40 9.52 18.18
CA GLY A 163 19.35 9.85 19.60
C GLY A 163 18.07 9.38 20.30
N LEU A 164 16.97 9.24 19.57
CA LEU A 164 15.65 8.82 20.08
C LEU A 164 15.42 7.30 20.00
N THR A 165 16.35 6.57 19.36
CA THR A 165 16.29 5.10 19.25
C THR A 165 16.96 4.43 20.46
N LYS A 166 16.84 3.09 20.55
CA LYS A 166 17.45 2.27 21.60
C LYS A 166 18.94 1.99 21.38
N ILE A 167 19.58 2.51 20.30
CA ILE A 167 20.99 2.26 19.99
C ILE A 167 21.91 2.80 21.12
N SER A 168 22.94 2.04 21.51
CA SER A 168 23.86 2.51 22.54
C SER A 168 24.77 3.63 22.01
N THR A 169 25.20 4.55 22.89
CA THR A 169 26.15 5.62 22.52
C THR A 169 27.45 5.07 21.95
N ARG A 170 27.94 3.97 22.50
CA ARG A 170 29.17 3.30 22.03
C ARG A 170 29.01 2.75 20.62
N SER A 171 27.89 2.04 20.35
CA SER A 171 27.55 1.56 19.01
C SER A 171 27.39 2.71 18.02
N PHE A 172 26.68 3.77 18.42
CA PHE A 172 26.51 4.94 17.57
C PHE A 172 27.86 5.58 17.17
N TYR A 173 28.78 5.76 18.12
CA TYR A 173 30.12 6.31 17.84
C TYR A 173 30.90 5.41 16.89
N LEU A 174 31.08 4.13 17.23
CA LEU A 174 31.92 3.20 16.47
C LEU A 174 31.38 2.98 15.04
N VAL A 175 30.06 2.79 14.91
CA VAL A 175 29.43 2.59 13.61
C VAL A 175 29.50 3.87 12.78
N SER A 176 29.33 5.05 13.39
CA SER A 176 29.47 6.33 12.68
C SER A 176 30.90 6.55 12.22
N GLN A 177 31.89 6.24 13.07
CA GLN A 177 33.33 6.37 12.74
C GLN A 177 33.67 5.56 11.47
N VAL A 178 33.26 4.29 11.42
CA VAL A 178 33.57 3.42 10.29
C VAL A 178 32.67 3.76 9.07
N GLY A 179 31.38 4.01 9.29
CA GLY A 179 30.41 4.24 8.22
C GLY A 179 30.61 5.56 7.47
N MET A 180 31.15 6.59 8.14
CA MET A 180 31.42 7.88 7.50
C MET A 180 32.81 7.96 6.83
N LEU A 181 33.75 7.04 7.17
CA LEU A 181 35.15 7.15 6.76
C LEU A 181 35.33 7.24 5.24
N ALA A 182 34.64 6.39 4.48
CA ALA A 182 34.72 6.38 3.03
C ALA A 182 34.20 7.68 2.40
N GLY A 183 33.05 8.18 2.88
CA GLY A 183 32.52 9.48 2.46
C GLY A 183 33.44 10.64 2.81
N THR A 184 33.93 10.67 4.06
CA THR A 184 34.87 11.67 4.54
C THR A 184 36.14 11.70 3.66
N ALA A 185 36.69 10.53 3.30
CA ALA A 185 37.86 10.44 2.42
C ALA A 185 37.62 11.08 1.06
N VAL A 186 36.46 10.84 0.46
CA VAL A 186 36.10 11.45 -0.85
C VAL A 186 36.00 12.98 -0.75
N TYR A 187 35.34 13.48 0.30
CA TYR A 187 35.20 14.93 0.50
C TYR A 187 36.54 15.60 0.83
N VAL A 188 37.35 14.97 1.70
CA VAL A 188 38.69 15.48 2.02
C VAL A 188 39.57 15.53 0.79
N TRP A 189 39.54 14.46 -0.04
CA TRP A 189 40.31 14.44 -1.28
C TRP A 189 39.85 15.52 -2.26
N ALA A 190 38.55 15.72 -2.41
CA ALA A 190 38.00 16.81 -3.22
C ALA A 190 38.45 18.18 -2.70
N GLY A 191 38.45 18.38 -1.36
CA GLY A 191 38.95 19.62 -0.74
C GLY A 191 40.44 19.86 -1.00
N THR A 192 41.25 18.81 -0.96
CA THR A 192 42.67 18.89 -1.33
C THR A 192 42.86 19.34 -2.79
N LYS A 193 42.04 18.80 -3.72
CA LYS A 193 42.12 19.17 -5.14
C LYS A 193 41.57 20.56 -5.42
N LEU A 194 40.58 21.01 -4.65
CA LEU A 194 40.09 22.38 -4.73
C LEU A 194 41.13 23.41 -4.30
N SER A 195 41.97 23.12 -3.30
CA SER A 195 43.03 24.04 -2.83
C SER A 195 44.23 24.15 -3.79
N GLU A 196 44.40 23.17 -4.70
CA GLU A 196 45.46 23.18 -5.72
C GLU A 196 45.14 24.11 -6.92
N ILE A 197 43.94 24.72 -6.98
CA ILE A 197 43.50 25.57 -8.08
C ILE A 197 44.20 26.92 -8.00
N ASN A 198 45.17 27.17 -8.89
CA ASN A 198 45.91 28.41 -8.96
C ASN A 198 45.46 29.34 -10.10
N SER A 199 44.57 28.90 -10.99
CA SER A 199 44.07 29.68 -12.13
C SER A 199 42.71 29.21 -12.59
N LEU A 200 41.98 30.02 -13.36
CA LEU A 200 40.70 29.63 -13.95
C LEU A 200 40.80 28.38 -14.85
N SER A 201 41.97 28.17 -15.51
CA SER A 201 42.24 26.95 -16.28
C SER A 201 42.42 25.72 -15.39
N GLY A 202 42.78 25.87 -14.13
CA GLY A 202 42.88 24.77 -13.13
C GLY A 202 41.52 24.13 -12.77
N ILE A 203 40.41 24.84 -13.03
CA ILE A 203 39.06 24.32 -12.84
C ILE A 203 38.78 23.13 -13.78
N ALA A 204 39.41 23.10 -14.95
CA ALA A 204 39.30 22.01 -15.91
C ALA A 204 40.35 20.90 -15.72
N SER A 205 41.11 20.91 -14.62
CA SER A 205 42.15 19.89 -14.37
C SER A 205 41.52 18.49 -14.24
N PRO A 206 42.13 17.46 -14.87
CA PRO A 206 41.60 16.08 -14.77
C PRO A 206 41.47 15.57 -13.32
N SER A 207 42.34 16.02 -12.41
CA SER A 207 42.34 15.68 -10.99
C SER A 207 41.13 16.27 -10.26
N LEU A 208 40.76 17.51 -10.53
CA LEU A 208 39.58 18.14 -9.94
C LEU A 208 38.29 17.56 -10.54
N LEU A 209 38.22 17.38 -11.84
CA LEU A 209 37.09 16.78 -12.52
C LEU A 209 36.85 15.35 -12.01
N SER A 210 37.91 14.55 -11.78
CA SER A 210 37.80 13.22 -11.21
C SER A 210 37.32 13.24 -9.74
N ALA A 211 37.75 14.23 -8.94
CA ALA A 211 37.28 14.39 -7.55
C ALA A 211 35.78 14.75 -7.51
N LEU A 212 35.35 15.70 -8.37
CA LEU A 212 33.92 16.06 -8.47
C LEU A 212 33.06 14.91 -9.00
N ALA A 213 33.56 14.19 -10.01
CA ALA A 213 32.90 13.00 -10.53
C ALA A 213 32.75 11.93 -9.43
N LEU A 214 33.81 11.70 -8.63
CA LEU A 214 33.75 10.74 -7.52
C LEU A 214 32.74 11.17 -6.44
N LEU A 215 32.66 12.47 -6.11
CA LEU A 215 31.64 12.98 -5.19
C LEU A 215 30.21 12.71 -5.71
N GLY A 216 29.97 12.87 -7.00
CA GLY A 216 28.66 12.60 -7.62
C GLY A 216 28.33 11.11 -7.70
N ILE A 217 29.30 10.25 -7.98
CA ILE A 217 29.12 8.83 -8.20
C ILE A 217 29.14 8.02 -6.87
N PHE A 218 29.86 8.50 -5.86
CA PHE A 218 30.07 7.79 -4.60
C PHE A 218 28.76 7.31 -3.93
N PRO A 219 27.69 8.12 -3.77
CA PRO A 219 26.46 7.68 -3.17
C PRO A 219 25.81 6.49 -3.90
N TRP A 220 25.92 6.51 -5.23
CA TRP A 220 25.38 5.46 -6.08
C TRP A 220 26.19 4.15 -5.95
N VAL A 221 27.51 4.22 -5.95
CA VAL A 221 28.42 3.07 -5.74
C VAL A 221 28.23 2.48 -4.35
N ALA A 222 28.17 3.32 -3.31
CA ALA A 222 27.95 2.91 -1.95
C ALA A 222 26.60 2.18 -1.79
N LYS A 223 25.52 2.73 -2.35
CA LYS A 223 24.21 2.09 -2.36
C LYS A 223 24.22 0.73 -3.05
N ARG A 224 24.91 0.62 -4.20
CA ARG A 224 25.02 -0.62 -4.94
C ARG A 224 25.88 -1.66 -4.20
N GLY A 225 26.97 -1.22 -3.57
CA GLY A 225 27.83 -2.08 -2.75
C GLY A 225 27.09 -2.67 -1.55
N LEU A 226 26.36 -1.84 -0.81
CA LEU A 226 25.51 -2.31 0.31
C LEU A 226 24.41 -3.26 -0.14
N ALA A 227 23.76 -2.98 -1.28
CA ALA A 227 22.74 -3.86 -1.82
C ALA A 227 23.32 -5.26 -2.16
N LEU A 228 24.51 -5.29 -2.77
CA LEU A 228 25.21 -6.55 -3.09
C LEU A 228 25.64 -7.30 -1.83
N PHE A 229 26.14 -6.59 -0.82
CA PHE A 229 26.53 -7.20 0.45
C PHE A 229 25.34 -7.79 1.20
N SER A 230 24.26 -7.03 1.32
CA SER A 230 23.00 -7.50 1.93
C SER A 230 22.41 -8.70 1.17
N GLN A 231 22.48 -8.68 -0.16
CA GLN A 231 22.04 -9.79 -0.99
C GLN A 231 22.89 -11.05 -0.76
N ARG A 232 24.23 -10.92 -0.73
CA ARG A 232 25.11 -12.05 -0.43
C ARG A 232 24.82 -12.65 0.95
N LYS A 233 24.61 -11.83 1.98
CA LYS A 233 24.27 -12.29 3.32
C LYS A 233 22.95 -13.07 3.33
N ARG A 234 21.91 -12.61 2.61
CA ARG A 234 20.61 -13.28 2.53
C ARG A 234 20.68 -14.65 1.89
N TYR A 235 21.53 -14.82 0.88
CA TYR A 235 21.68 -16.09 0.15
C TYR A 235 22.81 -16.97 0.64
N SER A 236 23.50 -16.59 1.72
CA SER A 236 24.71 -17.29 2.20
C SER A 236 24.48 -18.75 2.60
N ARG A 237 23.25 -19.12 2.93
CA ARG A 237 22.85 -20.48 3.32
C ARG A 237 22.66 -21.43 2.13
N TRP A 238 22.56 -20.90 0.91
CA TRP A 238 22.19 -21.70 -0.28
C TRP A 238 23.17 -21.51 -1.43
N THR A 239 23.34 -22.55 -2.21
CA THR A 239 24.19 -22.51 -3.42
C THR A 239 23.36 -22.20 -4.64
N LYS A 240 23.62 -21.04 -5.26
CA LYS A 240 22.93 -20.61 -6.47
C LYS A 240 23.32 -21.49 -7.66
N PRO A 241 22.37 -22.04 -8.45
CA PRO A 241 22.66 -22.75 -9.68
C PRO A 241 23.42 -21.90 -10.71
N LYS A 242 24.26 -22.53 -11.53
CA LYS A 242 24.98 -21.88 -12.64
C LYS A 242 24.05 -21.54 -13.81
N SER A 243 23.02 -22.36 -14.04
CA SER A 243 21.97 -22.18 -15.04
C SER A 243 20.61 -22.50 -14.43
N PHE A 244 19.54 -22.09 -15.09
CA PHE A 244 18.17 -22.29 -14.63
C PHE A 244 17.32 -22.93 -15.71
N ASP A 245 16.46 -23.88 -15.32
CA ASP A 245 15.49 -24.51 -16.21
C ASP A 245 14.38 -23.56 -16.60
N ARG A 246 14.03 -22.63 -15.69
CA ARG A 246 12.93 -21.66 -15.81
C ARG A 246 13.38 -20.24 -15.45
N ASN A 247 12.74 -19.27 -16.08
CA ASN A 247 12.85 -17.87 -15.66
C ASN A 247 11.98 -17.60 -14.43
N MET A 248 10.82 -18.30 -14.36
CA MET A 248 9.87 -18.13 -13.27
C MET A 248 9.08 -19.43 -13.04
N ILE A 249 8.88 -19.79 -11.78
CA ILE A 249 7.89 -20.77 -11.34
C ILE A 249 6.83 -20.05 -10.52
N VAL A 250 5.56 -20.29 -10.85
CA VAL A 250 4.39 -19.73 -10.17
C VAL A 250 3.68 -20.86 -9.42
N ILE A 251 3.44 -20.68 -8.12
CA ILE A 251 2.79 -21.67 -7.26
C ILE A 251 1.38 -21.19 -6.91
N GLY A 252 0.37 -21.89 -7.40
CA GLY A 252 -1.05 -21.56 -7.31
C GLY A 252 -1.58 -20.90 -8.58
N ALA A 253 -2.70 -21.43 -9.10
CA ALA A 253 -3.35 -20.96 -10.33
C ALA A 253 -4.68 -20.21 -10.08
N GLY A 254 -4.75 -19.45 -9.01
CA GLY A 254 -5.77 -18.41 -8.82
C GLY A 254 -5.46 -17.15 -9.63
N ALA A 255 -6.26 -16.09 -9.47
CA ALA A 255 -6.14 -14.84 -10.25
C ALA A 255 -4.72 -14.26 -10.26
N GLY A 256 -4.01 -14.27 -9.11
CA GLY A 256 -2.64 -13.79 -9.04
C GLY A 256 -1.64 -14.65 -9.82
N GLY A 257 -1.78 -15.98 -9.73
CA GLY A 257 -0.90 -16.92 -10.42
C GLY A 257 -1.12 -16.93 -11.91
N LEU A 258 -2.36 -16.99 -12.37
CA LEU A 258 -2.75 -16.94 -13.77
C LEU A 258 -2.19 -15.70 -14.47
N VAL A 259 -2.40 -14.52 -13.89
CA VAL A 259 -1.90 -13.27 -14.48
C VAL A 259 -0.37 -13.22 -14.46
N SER A 260 0.30 -13.69 -13.39
CA SER A 260 1.77 -13.76 -13.35
C SER A 260 2.34 -14.64 -14.46
N ALA A 261 1.75 -15.84 -14.64
CA ALA A 261 2.18 -16.79 -15.66
C ALA A 261 1.92 -16.27 -17.09
N TYR A 262 0.74 -15.70 -17.33
CA TYR A 262 0.37 -15.09 -18.60
C TYR A 262 1.36 -13.98 -19.00
N ILE A 263 1.67 -13.05 -18.08
CA ILE A 263 2.61 -11.95 -18.37
C ILE A 263 3.99 -12.49 -18.69
N ALA A 264 4.47 -13.48 -17.94
CA ALA A 264 5.78 -14.10 -18.19
C ALA A 264 5.84 -14.77 -19.58
N ALA A 265 4.79 -15.49 -19.97
CA ALA A 265 4.71 -16.12 -21.28
C ALA A 265 4.60 -15.08 -22.41
N ALA A 266 3.82 -13.99 -22.21
CA ALA A 266 3.67 -12.93 -23.19
C ALA A 266 5.00 -12.26 -23.56
N VAL A 267 5.94 -12.15 -22.60
CA VAL A 267 7.29 -11.63 -22.83
C VAL A 267 8.31 -12.73 -23.19
N LYS A 268 7.82 -13.91 -23.65
CA LYS A 268 8.62 -15.05 -24.09
C LYS A 268 9.55 -15.63 -23.03
N SER A 269 9.17 -15.51 -21.77
CA SER A 269 9.89 -16.09 -20.63
C SER A 269 9.46 -17.55 -20.43
N LYS A 270 10.41 -18.43 -20.13
CA LYS A 270 10.10 -19.83 -19.81
C LYS A 270 9.50 -19.91 -18.41
N VAL A 271 8.21 -20.19 -18.31
CA VAL A 271 7.43 -20.18 -17.08
C VAL A 271 6.70 -21.49 -16.86
N THR A 272 6.72 -21.99 -15.62
CA THR A 272 5.91 -23.13 -15.16
C THR A 272 4.90 -22.62 -14.13
N LEU A 273 3.62 -22.93 -14.32
CA LEU A 273 2.52 -22.70 -13.39
C LEU A 273 2.15 -24.03 -12.74
N VAL A 274 2.18 -24.09 -11.42
CA VAL A 274 1.87 -25.30 -10.66
C VAL A 274 0.61 -25.08 -9.85
N GLU A 275 -0.39 -25.94 -10.03
CA GLU A 275 -1.64 -25.93 -9.27
C GLU A 275 -1.90 -27.35 -8.72
N LYS A 276 -2.22 -27.43 -7.43
CA LYS A 276 -2.46 -28.75 -6.81
C LYS A 276 -3.90 -29.25 -6.91
N HIS A 277 -4.85 -28.37 -7.24
CA HIS A 277 -6.28 -28.70 -7.30
C HIS A 277 -6.89 -28.34 -8.65
N ARG A 278 -7.46 -27.15 -8.78
CA ARG A 278 -8.17 -26.67 -9.96
C ARG A 278 -7.66 -25.32 -10.40
N MET A 279 -7.48 -25.15 -11.68
CA MET A 279 -7.21 -23.87 -12.31
C MET A 279 -8.34 -22.88 -12.00
N GLY A 280 -8.04 -21.56 -12.00
CA GLY A 280 -8.98 -20.48 -11.68
C GLY A 280 -9.07 -20.14 -10.20
N GLY A 281 -8.57 -21.02 -9.31
CA GLY A 281 -8.55 -20.81 -7.85
C GLY A 281 -9.95 -20.56 -7.26
N ASP A 282 -10.01 -19.87 -6.13
CA ASP A 282 -11.27 -19.61 -5.42
C ASP A 282 -12.25 -18.78 -6.24
N CYS A 283 -11.77 -17.78 -6.99
CA CYS A 283 -12.64 -16.88 -7.74
C CYS A 283 -13.57 -17.62 -8.69
N LEU A 284 -13.02 -18.54 -9.48
CA LEU A 284 -13.80 -19.35 -10.43
C LEU A 284 -14.61 -20.43 -9.72
N ASN A 285 -13.97 -21.16 -8.79
CA ASN A 285 -14.52 -22.43 -8.32
C ASN A 285 -15.41 -22.30 -7.08
N THR A 286 -15.10 -21.39 -6.14
CA THR A 286 -15.73 -21.33 -4.82
C THR A 286 -16.06 -19.92 -4.32
N GLY A 287 -15.72 -18.87 -5.09
CA GLY A 287 -15.84 -17.47 -4.66
C GLY A 287 -16.74 -16.64 -5.57
N CYS A 288 -16.11 -15.75 -6.35
CA CYS A 288 -16.83 -14.68 -7.10
C CYS A 288 -17.84 -15.22 -8.11
N VAL A 289 -17.45 -16.21 -8.90
CA VAL A 289 -18.32 -16.74 -9.98
C VAL A 289 -19.55 -17.43 -9.42
N PRO A 290 -19.42 -18.43 -8.52
CA PRO A 290 -20.60 -19.10 -7.98
C PRO A 290 -21.47 -18.18 -7.12
N SER A 291 -20.89 -17.27 -6.32
CA SER A 291 -21.69 -16.36 -5.50
C SER A 291 -22.51 -15.37 -6.35
N LYS A 292 -21.93 -14.82 -7.42
CA LYS A 292 -22.68 -13.90 -8.31
C LYS A 292 -23.74 -14.63 -9.13
N ALA A 293 -23.48 -15.89 -9.49
CA ALA A 293 -24.51 -16.74 -10.10
C ALA A 293 -25.68 -17.02 -9.14
N LEU A 294 -25.41 -17.27 -7.84
CA LEU A 294 -26.42 -17.43 -6.79
C LEU A 294 -27.22 -16.13 -6.59
N ILE A 295 -26.52 -15.00 -6.39
CA ILE A 295 -27.12 -13.67 -6.21
C ILE A 295 -28.06 -13.35 -7.37
N ARG A 296 -27.66 -13.61 -8.63
CA ARG A 296 -28.53 -13.36 -9.80
C ARG A 296 -29.81 -14.22 -9.78
N SER A 297 -29.72 -15.47 -9.33
CA SER A 297 -30.89 -16.33 -9.18
C SER A 297 -31.82 -15.82 -8.07
N ALA A 298 -31.26 -15.42 -6.91
CA ALA A 298 -32.01 -14.83 -5.81
C ALA A 298 -32.67 -13.49 -6.20
N HIS A 299 -31.94 -12.68 -7.01
CA HIS A 299 -32.49 -11.42 -7.53
C HIS A 299 -33.67 -11.65 -8.46
N ALA A 300 -33.64 -12.67 -9.31
CA ALA A 300 -34.77 -13.01 -10.16
C ALA A 300 -36.06 -13.36 -9.34
N VAL A 301 -35.87 -14.03 -8.19
CA VAL A 301 -37.00 -14.31 -7.27
C VAL A 301 -37.57 -13.01 -6.71
N ALA A 302 -36.69 -12.09 -6.26
CA ALA A 302 -37.12 -10.78 -5.76
C ALA A 302 -37.78 -9.91 -6.81
N GLU A 303 -37.30 -9.90 -8.07
CA GLU A 303 -37.91 -9.20 -9.20
C GLU A 303 -39.35 -9.69 -9.49
N ILE A 304 -39.55 -11.02 -9.45
CA ILE A 304 -40.89 -11.58 -9.63
C ILE A 304 -41.82 -11.16 -8.48
N GLY A 305 -41.30 -11.15 -7.23
CA GLY A 305 -42.08 -10.70 -6.07
C GLY A 305 -42.53 -9.23 -6.14
N ARG A 306 -41.82 -8.39 -6.93
CA ARG A 306 -42.13 -6.98 -7.15
C ARG A 306 -42.85 -6.71 -8.45
N SER A 307 -43.19 -7.72 -9.22
CA SER A 307 -43.73 -7.57 -10.59
C SER A 307 -44.98 -6.68 -10.66
N ASN A 308 -45.78 -6.64 -9.61
CA ASN A 308 -46.98 -5.80 -9.52
C ASN A 308 -46.66 -4.29 -9.56
N GLU A 309 -45.46 -3.86 -9.15
CA GLU A 309 -45.03 -2.47 -9.28
C GLU A 309 -44.95 -2.03 -10.77
N PHE A 310 -44.74 -2.98 -11.66
CA PHE A 310 -44.66 -2.77 -13.11
C PHE A 310 -45.94 -3.10 -13.85
N GLY A 311 -47.04 -3.37 -13.13
CA GLY A 311 -48.31 -3.76 -13.72
C GLY A 311 -48.33 -5.19 -14.30
N VAL A 312 -47.42 -6.06 -13.85
CA VAL A 312 -47.31 -7.45 -14.27
C VAL A 312 -47.67 -8.36 -13.11
N ASP A 313 -48.76 -9.11 -13.25
CA ASP A 313 -49.15 -10.13 -12.28
C ASP A 313 -48.36 -11.41 -12.53
N ALA A 314 -47.38 -11.68 -11.65
CA ALA A 314 -46.61 -12.90 -11.73
C ALA A 314 -46.54 -13.57 -10.34
N GLU A 315 -46.53 -14.91 -10.35
CA GLU A 315 -46.49 -15.73 -9.15
C GLU A 315 -45.37 -16.77 -9.24
N ILE A 316 -44.61 -16.92 -8.13
CA ILE A 316 -43.62 -17.96 -8.01
C ILE A 316 -44.30 -19.23 -7.50
N LYS A 317 -44.54 -20.19 -8.41
CA LYS A 317 -45.13 -21.46 -8.02
C LYS A 317 -44.20 -22.31 -7.15
N THR A 318 -42.94 -22.43 -7.55
CA THR A 318 -41.91 -23.18 -6.82
C THR A 318 -40.53 -22.64 -7.15
N ILE A 319 -39.61 -22.68 -6.17
CA ILE A 319 -38.21 -22.49 -6.39
C ILE A 319 -37.54 -23.86 -6.38
N ASN A 320 -37.00 -24.29 -7.52
CA ASN A 320 -36.25 -25.54 -7.60
C ASN A 320 -34.80 -25.29 -7.29
N PHE A 321 -34.41 -25.55 -6.04
CA PHE A 321 -33.05 -25.27 -5.54
C PHE A 321 -31.99 -26.10 -6.28
N GLU A 322 -32.28 -27.35 -6.63
CA GLU A 322 -31.35 -28.18 -7.43
C GLU A 322 -31.02 -27.53 -8.78
N LYS A 323 -32.03 -26.94 -9.46
CA LYS A 323 -31.81 -26.21 -10.71
C LYS A 323 -31.02 -24.91 -10.48
N VAL A 324 -31.22 -24.23 -9.37
CA VAL A 324 -30.40 -23.05 -8.99
C VAL A 324 -28.95 -23.46 -8.87
N MET A 325 -28.67 -24.52 -8.10
CA MET A 325 -27.31 -25.03 -7.92
C MET A 325 -26.71 -25.58 -9.22
N GLY A 326 -27.53 -26.31 -10.01
CA GLY A 326 -27.13 -26.78 -11.35
C GLY A 326 -26.76 -25.65 -12.31
N ARG A 327 -27.50 -24.53 -12.28
CA ARG A 327 -27.16 -23.32 -13.03
C ARG A 327 -25.80 -22.74 -12.58
N ILE A 328 -25.51 -22.71 -11.28
CA ILE A 328 -24.23 -22.23 -10.76
C ILE A 328 -23.08 -23.09 -11.32
N GLN A 329 -23.21 -24.42 -11.27
CA GLN A 329 -22.21 -25.33 -11.84
C GLN A 329 -22.06 -25.11 -13.37
N GLN A 330 -23.15 -24.87 -14.08
CA GLN A 330 -23.09 -24.59 -15.52
C GLN A 330 -22.36 -23.27 -15.82
N VAL A 331 -22.55 -22.21 -15.00
CA VAL A 331 -21.84 -20.94 -15.14
C VAL A 331 -20.34 -21.14 -14.91
N ILE A 332 -19.95 -21.86 -13.84
CA ILE A 332 -18.54 -22.22 -13.60
C ILE A 332 -17.96 -22.91 -14.81
N LYS A 333 -18.62 -23.97 -15.32
CA LYS A 333 -18.17 -24.75 -16.47
C LYS A 333 -18.07 -23.92 -17.75
N THR A 334 -18.92 -22.91 -17.92
CA THR A 334 -18.89 -22.00 -19.07
C THR A 334 -17.68 -21.07 -19.03
N ILE A 335 -17.26 -20.65 -17.83
CA ILE A 335 -16.13 -19.74 -17.64
C ILE A 335 -14.78 -20.50 -17.55
N GLU A 336 -14.79 -21.75 -17.06
CA GLU A 336 -13.60 -22.60 -16.86
C GLU A 336 -12.60 -22.61 -18.05
N PRO A 337 -13.04 -22.65 -19.33
CA PRO A 337 -12.13 -22.60 -20.47
C PRO A 337 -11.21 -21.35 -20.48
N HIS A 338 -11.62 -20.26 -19.88
CA HIS A 338 -10.83 -19.03 -19.81
C HIS A 338 -9.59 -19.19 -18.90
N ASP A 339 -9.66 -20.08 -17.93
CA ASP A 339 -8.58 -20.35 -16.96
C ASP A 339 -7.98 -21.74 -17.15
N SER A 340 -8.28 -22.43 -18.26
CA SER A 340 -7.89 -23.83 -18.48
C SER A 340 -6.41 -24.03 -18.78
N ILE A 341 -5.91 -25.22 -18.45
CA ILE A 341 -4.57 -25.67 -18.83
C ILE A 341 -4.35 -25.54 -20.35
N ALA A 342 -5.35 -25.94 -21.16
CA ALA A 342 -5.26 -25.86 -22.62
C ALA A 342 -4.99 -24.44 -23.11
N ARG A 343 -5.73 -23.47 -22.58
CA ARG A 343 -5.54 -22.05 -22.93
C ARG A 343 -4.17 -21.53 -22.53
N TYR A 344 -3.74 -21.77 -21.30
CA TYR A 344 -2.44 -21.28 -20.81
C TYR A 344 -1.26 -21.97 -21.51
N SER A 345 -1.38 -23.27 -21.82
CA SER A 345 -0.38 -23.98 -22.61
C SER A 345 -0.26 -23.40 -24.02
N ALA A 346 -1.38 -23.07 -24.68
CA ALA A 346 -1.38 -22.39 -25.97
C ALA A 346 -0.71 -21.02 -25.93
N MET A 347 -0.72 -20.33 -24.78
CA MET A 347 0.01 -19.08 -24.56
C MET A 347 1.51 -19.27 -24.27
N GLY A 348 1.97 -20.49 -24.09
CA GLY A 348 3.37 -20.83 -23.81
C GLY A 348 3.69 -20.99 -22.32
N VAL A 349 2.70 -21.18 -21.47
CA VAL A 349 2.87 -21.53 -20.06
C VAL A 349 2.91 -23.05 -19.94
N GLU A 350 3.93 -23.60 -19.27
CA GLU A 350 3.91 -24.99 -18.85
C GLU A 350 3.03 -25.11 -17.59
N CYS A 351 1.90 -25.80 -17.69
CA CYS A 351 0.97 -25.99 -16.58
C CYS A 351 1.12 -27.41 -16.03
N LEU A 352 1.31 -27.52 -14.71
CA LEU A 352 1.44 -28.80 -14.00
C LEU A 352 0.38 -28.89 -12.90
N THR A 353 -0.38 -29.98 -12.90
CA THR A 353 -1.28 -30.31 -11.78
C THR A 353 -0.50 -31.18 -10.80
N ALA A 354 0.07 -30.56 -9.77
CA ALA A 354 1.02 -31.22 -8.85
C ALA A 354 1.18 -30.40 -7.55
N GLU A 355 1.72 -31.01 -6.51
CA GLU A 355 2.18 -30.29 -5.34
C GLU A 355 3.57 -29.70 -5.55
N ALA A 356 3.73 -28.42 -5.23
CA ALA A 356 5.00 -27.73 -5.29
C ALA A 356 5.59 -27.51 -3.90
N LYS A 357 6.89 -27.79 -3.73
CA LYS A 357 7.63 -27.52 -2.49
C LYS A 357 8.89 -26.71 -2.79
N ILE A 358 9.01 -25.54 -2.23
CA ILE A 358 10.21 -24.70 -2.33
C ILE A 358 11.30 -25.32 -1.46
N ILE A 359 12.40 -25.78 -2.08
CA ILE A 359 13.56 -26.36 -1.39
C ILE A 359 14.50 -25.25 -0.93
N ASP A 360 14.79 -24.33 -1.84
CA ASP A 360 15.62 -23.16 -1.61
C ASP A 360 15.17 -22.01 -2.55
N PRO A 361 15.77 -20.82 -2.50
CA PRO A 361 15.36 -19.69 -3.33
C PRO A 361 15.33 -19.94 -4.85
N TRP A 362 15.95 -20.99 -5.33
CA TRP A 362 16.11 -21.30 -6.76
C TRP A 362 15.65 -22.70 -7.15
N ARG A 363 15.21 -23.53 -6.20
CA ARG A 363 14.78 -24.91 -6.47
C ARG A 363 13.39 -25.14 -5.93
N VAL A 364 12.54 -25.64 -6.80
CA VAL A 364 11.17 -26.06 -6.47
C VAL A 364 11.04 -27.53 -6.83
N GLN A 365 10.69 -28.34 -5.88
CA GLN A 365 10.28 -29.74 -6.09
C GLN A 365 8.81 -29.73 -6.52
N ILE A 366 8.50 -30.40 -7.60
CA ILE A 366 7.15 -30.60 -8.14
C ILE A 366 7.00 -32.10 -8.29
N ASP A 367 6.22 -32.70 -7.41
CA ASP A 367 6.17 -34.15 -7.16
C ASP A 367 7.58 -34.74 -6.96
N GLU A 368 8.05 -35.59 -7.85
CA GLU A 368 9.40 -36.18 -7.79
C GLU A 368 10.48 -35.37 -8.53
N GLN A 369 10.10 -34.39 -9.33
CA GLN A 369 11.02 -33.57 -10.13
C GLN A 369 11.46 -32.31 -9.40
N VAL A 370 12.75 -31.99 -9.46
CA VAL A 370 13.29 -30.72 -8.97
C VAL A 370 13.63 -29.82 -10.16
N LEU A 371 12.96 -28.68 -10.26
CA LEU A 371 13.23 -27.64 -11.26
C LEU A 371 13.99 -26.47 -10.64
N THR A 372 14.98 -25.97 -11.40
CA THR A 372 15.68 -24.73 -11.03
C THR A 372 15.02 -23.53 -11.70
N THR A 373 14.89 -22.43 -10.92
CA THR A 373 14.26 -21.20 -11.43
C THR A 373 15.00 -19.96 -10.96
N LYS A 374 14.95 -18.92 -11.78
CA LYS A 374 15.52 -17.62 -11.42
C LYS A 374 14.63 -16.88 -10.39
N ASN A 375 13.32 -17.00 -10.49
CA ASN A 375 12.35 -16.36 -9.63
C ASN A 375 11.20 -17.32 -9.29
N ILE A 376 10.60 -17.13 -8.11
CA ILE A 376 9.41 -17.83 -7.64
C ILE A 376 8.32 -16.79 -7.34
N VAL A 377 7.09 -17.05 -7.78
CA VAL A 377 5.91 -16.28 -7.42
C VAL A 377 4.98 -17.18 -6.61
N VAL A 378 4.74 -16.81 -5.36
CA VAL A 378 3.79 -17.48 -4.46
C VAL A 378 2.43 -16.83 -4.62
N ALA A 379 1.44 -17.58 -5.12
CA ALA A 379 0.07 -17.16 -5.38
C ALA A 379 -0.94 -18.15 -4.77
N THR A 380 -0.59 -18.71 -3.61
CA THR A 380 -1.31 -19.81 -2.93
C THR A 380 -2.64 -19.40 -2.30
N GLY A 381 -2.99 -18.10 -2.33
CA GLY A 381 -4.28 -17.59 -1.86
C GLY A 381 -4.53 -17.77 -0.37
N ALA A 382 -5.81 -17.94 -0.01
CA ALA A 382 -6.28 -18.12 1.35
C ALA A 382 -7.39 -19.17 1.38
N ARG A 383 -7.76 -19.62 2.58
CA ARG A 383 -8.88 -20.53 2.84
C ARG A 383 -9.83 -19.93 3.87
N PRO A 384 -11.09 -20.37 3.93
CA PRO A 384 -12.01 -19.95 5.00
C PRO A 384 -11.47 -20.28 6.40
N ILE A 385 -11.75 -19.42 7.36
CA ILE A 385 -11.44 -19.67 8.76
C ILE A 385 -12.54 -20.54 9.36
N VAL A 386 -12.17 -21.69 9.92
CA VAL A 386 -13.02 -22.52 10.75
C VAL A 386 -12.52 -22.38 12.20
N PRO A 387 -13.21 -21.60 13.04
CA PRO A 387 -12.77 -21.37 14.41
C PRO A 387 -13.05 -22.57 15.29
N PRO A 388 -12.30 -22.78 16.39
CA PRO A 388 -12.52 -23.88 17.33
C PRO A 388 -13.66 -23.54 18.31
N ILE A 389 -14.89 -23.36 17.79
CA ILE A 389 -16.08 -23.16 18.62
C ILE A 389 -16.50 -24.54 19.16
N PRO A 390 -16.75 -24.68 20.48
CA PRO A 390 -17.23 -25.93 21.06
C PRO A 390 -18.46 -26.47 20.33
N GLY A 391 -18.47 -27.77 19.98
CA GLY A 391 -19.57 -28.45 19.29
C GLY A 391 -19.69 -28.15 17.78
N LEU A 392 -18.85 -27.31 17.19
CA LEU A 392 -18.93 -26.98 15.74
C LEU A 392 -18.71 -28.23 14.87
N THR A 393 -17.87 -29.17 15.29
CA THR A 393 -17.59 -30.42 14.55
C THR A 393 -18.72 -31.42 14.59
N ASP A 394 -19.67 -31.25 15.51
CA ASP A 394 -20.79 -32.16 15.73
C ASP A 394 -22.06 -31.69 15.01
N VAL A 395 -22.00 -30.60 14.28
CA VAL A 395 -23.12 -30.04 13.52
C VAL A 395 -22.71 -29.84 12.04
N PRO A 396 -23.68 -29.84 11.10
CA PRO A 396 -23.39 -29.60 9.69
C PRO A 396 -23.02 -28.14 9.47
N TYR A 397 -21.77 -27.88 9.05
CA TYR A 397 -21.32 -26.56 8.72
C TYR A 397 -20.80 -26.43 7.28
N LEU A 398 -20.98 -25.26 6.74
CA LEU A 398 -20.58 -24.86 5.41
C LEU A 398 -19.56 -23.74 5.48
N THR A 399 -18.68 -23.71 4.50
CA THR A 399 -17.76 -22.59 4.21
C THR A 399 -17.94 -22.14 2.77
N SER A 400 -17.26 -21.08 2.33
CA SER A 400 -17.24 -20.70 0.92
C SER A 400 -16.73 -21.81 0.00
N ASP A 401 -15.95 -22.78 0.51
CA ASP A 401 -15.41 -23.88 -0.29
C ASP A 401 -16.44 -25.02 -0.47
N THR A 402 -17.36 -25.20 0.45
CA THR A 402 -18.29 -26.37 0.49
C THR A 402 -19.73 -26.01 0.16
N LEU A 403 -20.14 -24.74 0.25
CA LEU A 403 -21.50 -24.28 -0.01
C LEU A 403 -22.04 -24.75 -1.37
N TRP A 404 -21.20 -24.77 -2.38
CA TRP A 404 -21.57 -25.06 -3.77
C TRP A 404 -21.86 -26.53 -4.08
N GLN A 405 -21.72 -27.37 -3.04
CA GLN A 405 -22.04 -28.82 -3.11
C GLN A 405 -23.43 -29.15 -2.55
N LEU A 406 -24.15 -28.15 -2.03
CA LEU A 406 -25.51 -28.34 -1.55
C LEU A 406 -26.42 -28.84 -2.66
N THR A 407 -27.14 -29.90 -2.38
CA THR A 407 -28.20 -30.46 -3.26
C THR A 407 -29.60 -30.06 -2.82
N GLU A 408 -29.77 -29.81 -1.50
CA GLU A 408 -31.02 -29.43 -0.90
C GLU A 408 -30.91 -28.06 -0.21
N GLN A 409 -31.98 -27.30 -0.27
CA GLN A 409 -32.05 -26.00 0.38
C GLN A 409 -32.25 -26.17 1.89
N PRO A 410 -31.40 -25.61 2.75
CA PRO A 410 -31.67 -25.59 4.18
C PRO A 410 -32.90 -24.75 4.48
N ALA A 411 -33.85 -25.29 5.21
CA ALA A 411 -35.03 -24.53 5.64
C ALA A 411 -34.64 -23.39 6.59
N ARG A 412 -33.65 -23.67 7.50
CA ARG A 412 -33.12 -22.70 8.47
C ARG A 412 -31.60 -22.59 8.30
N LEU A 413 -31.12 -21.44 7.82
CA LEU A 413 -29.69 -21.18 7.65
C LEU A 413 -29.20 -20.19 8.71
N LEU A 414 -28.19 -20.62 9.51
CA LEU A 414 -27.47 -19.73 10.38
C LEU A 414 -26.21 -19.21 9.67
N VAL A 415 -26.04 -17.90 9.57
CA VAL A 415 -24.85 -17.27 8.96
C VAL A 415 -24.01 -16.60 10.05
N LEU A 416 -22.75 -17.01 10.20
CA LEU A 416 -21.82 -16.40 11.15
C LEU A 416 -20.91 -15.44 10.44
N GLY A 417 -21.01 -14.15 10.79
CA GLY A 417 -20.24 -13.05 10.28
C GLY A 417 -21.05 -12.08 9.43
N GLY A 418 -20.86 -10.78 9.69
CA GLY A 418 -21.53 -9.66 9.03
C GLY A 418 -20.68 -8.98 7.96
N GLY A 419 -19.63 -9.65 7.45
CA GLY A 419 -18.83 -9.17 6.34
C GLY A 419 -19.54 -9.33 4.98
N PRO A 420 -18.92 -8.88 3.86
CA PRO A 420 -19.51 -8.94 2.52
C PRO A 420 -20.05 -10.33 2.16
N ILE A 421 -19.25 -11.39 2.36
CA ILE A 421 -19.66 -12.76 2.03
C ILE A 421 -20.88 -13.19 2.86
N GLY A 422 -20.90 -12.86 4.17
CA GLY A 422 -22.03 -13.19 5.04
C GLY A 422 -23.30 -12.51 4.61
N CYS A 423 -23.27 -11.21 4.30
CA CYS A 423 -24.43 -10.44 3.83
C CYS A 423 -24.94 -10.92 2.47
N GLU A 424 -24.06 -11.19 1.51
CA GLU A 424 -24.41 -11.71 0.19
C GLU A 424 -25.13 -13.07 0.27
N ILE A 425 -24.62 -13.99 1.06
CA ILE A 425 -25.18 -15.33 1.24
C ILE A 425 -26.49 -15.26 2.06
N ALA A 426 -26.55 -14.47 3.14
CA ALA A 426 -27.74 -14.30 3.94
C ALA A 426 -28.92 -13.78 3.08
N GLN A 427 -28.70 -12.72 2.30
CA GLN A 427 -29.71 -12.16 1.42
C GLN A 427 -30.15 -13.17 0.34
N SER A 428 -29.18 -13.85 -0.28
CA SER A 428 -29.48 -14.80 -1.35
C SER A 428 -30.35 -15.97 -0.87
N PHE A 429 -30.04 -16.58 0.28
CA PHE A 429 -30.82 -17.68 0.81
C PHE A 429 -32.19 -17.25 1.35
N ALA A 430 -32.28 -16.05 1.95
CA ALA A 430 -33.57 -15.48 2.35
C ALA A 430 -34.50 -15.29 1.16
N ARG A 431 -34.02 -14.69 0.08
CA ARG A 431 -34.79 -14.51 -1.17
C ARG A 431 -35.18 -15.84 -1.84
N LEU A 432 -34.37 -16.87 -1.66
CA LEU A 432 -34.70 -18.21 -2.16
C LEU A 432 -35.66 -18.97 -1.23
N GLY A 433 -36.07 -18.41 -0.07
CA GLY A 433 -37.10 -18.95 0.80
C GLY A 433 -36.58 -19.66 2.06
N SER A 434 -35.28 -19.61 2.38
CA SER A 434 -34.75 -20.08 3.67
C SER A 434 -35.05 -19.08 4.78
N THR A 435 -35.34 -19.55 5.98
CA THR A 435 -35.33 -18.72 7.19
C THR A 435 -33.86 -18.49 7.60
N VAL A 436 -33.38 -17.25 7.48
CA VAL A 436 -31.98 -16.91 7.70
C VAL A 436 -31.80 -16.11 8.99
N THR A 437 -30.89 -16.56 9.87
CA THR A 437 -30.40 -15.77 11.00
C THR A 437 -28.93 -15.46 10.79
N GLN A 438 -28.56 -14.19 10.80
CA GLN A 438 -27.18 -13.72 10.68
C GLN A 438 -26.66 -13.19 12.02
N VAL A 439 -25.55 -13.71 12.52
CA VAL A 439 -24.93 -13.33 13.81
C VAL A 439 -23.60 -12.61 13.52
N GLU A 440 -23.46 -11.40 14.08
CA GLU A 440 -22.24 -10.61 13.99
C GLU A 440 -21.80 -10.10 15.37
N MET A 441 -20.51 -10.25 15.67
CA MET A 441 -19.94 -9.80 16.96
C MET A 441 -19.85 -8.28 17.06
N ALA A 442 -19.69 -7.59 15.94
CA ALA A 442 -19.63 -6.14 15.92
C ALA A 442 -21.04 -5.53 16.10
N SER A 443 -21.08 -4.24 16.42
CA SER A 443 -22.31 -3.47 16.56
C SER A 443 -22.98 -3.12 15.23
N GLN A 444 -22.33 -3.41 14.08
CA GLN A 444 -22.91 -3.22 12.75
C GLN A 444 -22.38 -4.29 11.77
N LEU A 445 -23.14 -4.52 10.70
CA LEU A 445 -22.67 -5.25 9.53
C LEU A 445 -21.60 -4.45 8.79
N LEU A 446 -20.83 -5.10 7.90
CA LEU A 446 -19.88 -4.44 7.00
C LEU A 446 -18.98 -3.41 7.73
N GLY A 447 -18.38 -3.81 8.84
CA GLY A 447 -17.71 -2.94 9.82
C GLY A 447 -16.60 -1.99 9.29
N ARG A 448 -16.24 -2.08 8.00
CA ARG A 448 -15.32 -1.15 7.34
C ARG A 448 -16.02 0.01 6.62
N GLU A 449 -17.33 -0.08 6.47
CA GLU A 449 -18.14 0.87 5.72
C GLU A 449 -18.79 1.89 6.66
N ASP A 450 -19.14 3.06 6.13
CA ASP A 450 -19.81 4.11 6.91
C ASP A 450 -21.21 3.68 7.32
N ALA A 451 -21.63 4.05 8.53
CA ALA A 451 -22.87 3.59 9.13
C ALA A 451 -24.13 3.95 8.32
N ASP A 452 -24.14 5.09 7.63
CA ASP A 452 -25.25 5.51 6.77
C ASP A 452 -25.41 4.61 5.53
N ALA A 453 -24.29 4.15 4.96
CA ALA A 453 -24.30 3.22 3.85
C ALA A 453 -24.73 1.81 4.30
N VAL A 454 -24.25 1.38 5.45
CA VAL A 454 -24.62 0.09 6.05
C VAL A 454 -26.10 0.05 6.41
N ALA A 455 -26.67 1.17 6.90
CA ALA A 455 -28.08 1.26 7.28
C ALA A 455 -29.01 0.94 6.09
N VAL A 456 -28.69 1.39 4.87
CA VAL A 456 -29.48 1.09 3.66
C VAL A 456 -29.44 -0.42 3.36
N VAL A 457 -28.24 -1.02 3.36
CA VAL A 457 -28.08 -2.47 3.10
C VAL A 457 -28.78 -3.31 4.18
N GLN A 458 -28.61 -2.93 5.44
CA GLN A 458 -29.24 -3.64 6.57
C GLN A 458 -30.77 -3.57 6.51
N ALA A 459 -31.34 -2.43 6.14
CA ALA A 459 -32.78 -2.28 5.98
C ALA A 459 -33.33 -3.26 4.91
N GLU A 460 -32.60 -3.44 3.81
CA GLU A 460 -32.99 -4.38 2.78
C GLU A 460 -32.84 -5.85 3.20
N LEU A 461 -31.78 -6.19 3.90
CA LEU A 461 -31.62 -7.53 4.46
C LEU A 461 -32.79 -7.89 5.41
N LEU A 462 -33.20 -6.93 6.25
CA LEU A 462 -34.37 -7.09 7.12
C LEU A 462 -35.67 -7.22 6.31
N ALA A 463 -35.86 -6.41 5.24
CA ALA A 463 -37.01 -6.49 4.36
C ALA A 463 -37.07 -7.83 3.58
N ASP A 464 -35.91 -8.38 3.23
CA ASP A 464 -35.80 -9.71 2.63
C ASP A 464 -36.03 -10.86 3.66
N GLY A 465 -36.26 -10.55 4.96
CA GLY A 465 -36.56 -11.52 5.99
C GLY A 465 -35.34 -12.09 6.74
N VAL A 466 -34.17 -11.48 6.61
CA VAL A 466 -33.00 -11.89 7.37
C VAL A 466 -33.13 -11.42 8.83
N ASN A 467 -33.07 -12.34 9.81
CA ASN A 467 -32.97 -12.01 11.22
C ASN A 467 -31.52 -11.68 11.57
N ILE A 468 -31.24 -10.43 11.95
CA ILE A 468 -29.88 -9.92 12.19
C ILE A 468 -29.65 -9.75 13.68
N LEU A 469 -28.63 -10.44 14.23
CA LEU A 469 -28.22 -10.40 15.63
C LEU A 469 -26.81 -9.76 15.73
N LEU A 470 -26.77 -8.48 16.03
CA LEU A 470 -25.54 -7.69 16.20
C LEU A 470 -25.04 -7.72 17.66
N GLY A 471 -23.75 -7.48 17.86
CA GLY A 471 -23.13 -7.46 19.19
C GLY A 471 -23.12 -8.83 19.87
N ASN A 472 -23.33 -9.90 19.11
CA ASN A 472 -23.46 -11.24 19.63
C ASN A 472 -22.46 -12.21 18.96
N LYS A 473 -22.05 -13.23 19.70
CA LYS A 473 -21.21 -14.31 19.20
C LYS A 473 -21.76 -15.66 19.60
N VAL A 474 -21.55 -16.67 18.78
CA VAL A 474 -21.84 -18.05 19.14
C VAL A 474 -20.78 -18.53 20.13
N ALA A 475 -21.24 -19.02 21.30
CA ALA A 475 -20.41 -19.57 22.35
C ALA A 475 -20.17 -21.07 22.15
N SER A 476 -21.21 -21.83 21.74
CA SER A 476 -21.13 -23.25 21.46
C SER A 476 -22.26 -23.71 20.53
N PHE A 477 -22.08 -24.89 19.97
CA PHE A 477 -23.11 -25.60 19.23
C PHE A 477 -23.58 -26.84 20.04
N VAL A 478 -24.85 -27.18 19.90
CA VAL A 478 -25.46 -28.30 20.53
C VAL A 478 -26.21 -29.15 19.50
N SER A 479 -26.07 -30.46 19.57
CA SER A 479 -26.81 -31.45 18.76
C SER A 479 -27.58 -32.37 19.69
N GLU A 480 -28.90 -32.23 19.73
CA GLU A 480 -29.77 -33.00 20.59
C GLU A 480 -30.98 -33.51 19.78
N ASP A 481 -31.29 -34.80 19.86
CA ASP A 481 -32.42 -35.44 19.19
C ASP A 481 -32.59 -35.11 17.69
N GLY A 482 -31.45 -34.93 17.00
CA GLY A 482 -31.43 -34.57 15.55
C GLY A 482 -31.74 -33.13 15.27
N GLN A 483 -31.81 -32.29 16.29
CA GLN A 483 -31.93 -30.83 16.16
C GLN A 483 -30.60 -30.14 16.47
N TYR A 484 -30.22 -29.16 15.68
CA TYR A 484 -29.01 -28.37 15.87
C TYR A 484 -29.34 -26.96 16.38
N SER A 485 -28.59 -26.51 17.37
CA SER A 485 -28.75 -25.17 17.91
C SER A 485 -27.41 -24.51 18.21
N ALA A 486 -27.35 -23.20 18.06
CA ALA A 486 -26.23 -22.36 18.43
C ALA A 486 -26.58 -21.57 19.69
N VAL A 487 -25.81 -21.77 20.76
CA VAL A 487 -25.93 -20.99 22.00
C VAL A 487 -25.11 -19.72 21.86
N LEU A 488 -25.77 -18.58 22.02
CA LEU A 488 -25.16 -17.28 21.94
C LEU A 488 -24.53 -16.85 23.28
N ALA A 489 -23.60 -15.91 23.26
CA ALA A 489 -22.93 -15.44 24.48
C ALA A 489 -23.86 -14.73 25.48
N ASN A 490 -25.00 -14.23 25.03
CA ASN A 490 -26.06 -13.66 25.89
C ASN A 490 -27.01 -14.70 26.48
N GLY A 491 -26.83 -15.99 26.16
CA GLY A 491 -27.64 -17.10 26.63
C GLY A 491 -28.81 -17.51 25.72
N ASP A 492 -29.10 -16.73 24.68
CA ASP A 492 -30.11 -17.09 23.68
C ASP A 492 -29.67 -18.30 22.85
N SER A 493 -30.63 -18.99 22.23
CA SER A 493 -30.36 -20.11 21.34
C SER A 493 -31.01 -19.91 19.98
N VAL A 494 -30.28 -20.26 18.94
CA VAL A 494 -30.76 -20.20 17.54
C VAL A 494 -30.74 -21.61 16.97
N VAL A 495 -31.94 -22.10 16.59
CA VAL A 495 -32.07 -23.39 15.94
C VAL A 495 -31.83 -23.26 14.43
N PHE A 496 -31.10 -24.21 13.85
CA PHE A 496 -30.74 -24.20 12.43
C PHE A 496 -30.64 -25.62 11.85
N ASP A 497 -30.61 -25.71 10.52
CA ASP A 497 -30.34 -26.95 9.78
C ASP A 497 -28.93 -26.98 9.24
N GLN A 498 -28.39 -25.82 8.83
CA GLN A 498 -27.03 -25.64 8.34
C GLN A 498 -26.46 -24.35 8.93
N VAL A 499 -25.18 -24.34 9.26
CA VAL A 499 -24.45 -23.10 9.62
C VAL A 499 -23.42 -22.76 8.55
N PHE A 500 -23.44 -21.51 8.06
CA PHE A 500 -22.46 -20.97 7.10
C PHE A 500 -21.45 -20.08 7.81
N LEU A 501 -20.16 -20.41 7.67
CA LEU A 501 -19.06 -19.71 8.31
C LEU A 501 -18.49 -18.64 7.37
N ALA A 502 -18.77 -17.36 7.65
CA ALA A 502 -18.26 -16.18 6.97
C ALA A 502 -17.30 -15.35 7.86
N LEU A 503 -16.47 -16.03 8.64
CA LEU A 503 -15.64 -15.45 9.72
C LEU A 503 -14.25 -14.97 9.26
N GLY A 504 -14.07 -14.79 7.96
CA GLY A 504 -12.83 -14.32 7.35
C GLY A 504 -12.03 -15.43 6.69
N ARG A 505 -10.81 -15.06 6.24
CA ARG A 505 -9.94 -15.93 5.45
C ARG A 505 -8.54 -15.99 6.04
N GLN A 506 -7.93 -17.15 6.03
CA GLN A 506 -6.56 -17.41 6.48
C GLN A 506 -5.65 -17.67 5.28
N ALA A 507 -4.54 -16.94 5.19
CA ALA A 507 -3.56 -17.10 4.11
C ALA A 507 -2.92 -18.51 4.12
N ASN A 508 -2.73 -19.07 2.94
CA ASN A 508 -2.06 -20.36 2.74
C ASN A 508 -0.55 -20.16 2.69
N ILE A 509 0.09 -20.12 3.85
CA ILE A 509 1.54 -19.83 4.01
C ILE A 509 2.36 -21.05 4.41
N ARG A 510 1.74 -22.23 4.55
CA ARG A 510 2.37 -23.45 5.07
C ARG A 510 2.19 -24.63 4.12
N GLY A 511 3.09 -25.63 4.28
CA GLY A 511 2.99 -26.90 3.58
C GLY A 511 3.73 -26.97 2.24
N PHE A 512 4.32 -25.86 1.76
CA PHE A 512 5.04 -25.82 0.49
C PHE A 512 6.50 -25.32 0.61
N GLY A 513 7.10 -25.45 1.81
CA GLY A 513 8.53 -25.23 2.06
C GLY A 513 8.93 -23.77 2.36
N LEU A 514 8.00 -22.83 2.45
CA LEU A 514 8.29 -21.42 2.74
C LEU A 514 8.86 -21.25 4.16
N GLU A 515 8.41 -22.09 5.08
CA GLU A 515 8.83 -22.10 6.49
C GLU A 515 10.34 -22.35 6.65
N ALA A 516 10.91 -23.23 5.82
CA ALA A 516 12.33 -23.57 5.87
C ALA A 516 13.24 -22.44 5.37
N LEU A 517 12.65 -21.41 4.73
CA LEU A 517 13.38 -20.27 4.16
C LEU A 517 13.41 -19.05 5.09
N ASP A 518 12.79 -19.11 6.26
CA ASP A 518 12.65 -17.98 7.18
C ASP A 518 12.07 -16.72 6.49
N VAL A 519 11.09 -16.90 5.61
CA VAL A 519 10.41 -15.76 4.97
C VAL A 519 9.59 -15.02 6.02
N ALA A 520 9.73 -13.70 6.06
CA ALA A 520 9.05 -12.87 7.03
C ALA A 520 7.52 -12.93 6.86
N ILE A 521 6.83 -13.16 7.97
CA ILE A 521 5.38 -13.22 8.08
C ILE A 521 4.92 -12.06 8.96
N THR A 522 3.86 -11.37 8.56
CA THR A 522 3.25 -10.28 9.33
C THR A 522 2.53 -10.82 10.57
N GLU A 523 2.22 -9.95 11.54
CA GLU A 523 1.40 -10.29 12.71
C GLU A 523 0.00 -10.85 12.34
N ARG A 524 -0.50 -10.50 11.15
CA ARG A 524 -1.78 -11.00 10.61
C ARG A 524 -1.66 -12.34 9.90
N GLY A 525 -0.49 -12.99 9.93
CA GLY A 525 -0.26 -14.26 9.27
C GLY A 525 -0.16 -14.19 7.73
N LEU A 526 0.22 -13.05 7.16
CA LEU A 526 0.44 -12.87 5.73
C LEU A 526 1.93 -12.88 5.40
N ILE A 527 2.31 -13.26 4.19
CA ILE A 527 3.70 -13.09 3.73
C ILE A 527 4.02 -11.60 3.65
N GLU A 528 5.08 -11.17 4.36
CA GLU A 528 5.53 -9.77 4.29
C GLU A 528 6.15 -9.49 2.92
N ILE A 529 5.64 -8.46 2.24
CA ILE A 529 6.13 -8.01 0.93
C ILE A 529 6.52 -6.53 0.97
N ASN A 530 7.41 -6.13 0.08
CA ASN A 530 7.69 -4.73 -0.18
C ASN A 530 6.84 -4.19 -1.34
N ASP A 531 6.98 -2.90 -1.65
CA ASP A 531 6.25 -2.24 -2.75
C ASP A 531 6.46 -2.89 -4.12
N TYR A 532 7.46 -3.73 -4.28
CA TYR A 532 7.79 -4.44 -5.51
C TYR A 532 7.28 -5.88 -5.54
N GLN A 533 6.43 -6.27 -4.58
CA GLN A 533 5.91 -7.63 -4.35
C GLN A 533 7.00 -8.64 -3.95
N GLN A 534 8.19 -8.21 -3.55
CA GLN A 534 9.26 -9.09 -3.10
C GLN A 534 9.08 -9.43 -1.62
N THR A 535 9.30 -10.68 -1.27
CA THR A 535 9.39 -11.14 0.12
C THR A 535 10.73 -10.72 0.74
N SER A 536 11.02 -11.17 1.97
CA SER A 536 12.35 -11.02 2.59
C SER A 536 13.47 -11.68 1.77
N ILE A 537 13.15 -12.63 0.86
CA ILE A 537 14.06 -13.23 -0.13
C ILE A 537 13.78 -12.60 -1.50
N PRO A 538 14.68 -11.80 -2.06
CA PRO A 538 14.38 -10.88 -3.16
C PRO A 538 13.95 -11.51 -4.49
N ASN A 539 14.19 -12.80 -4.73
CA ASN A 539 13.74 -13.52 -5.92
C ASN A 539 12.51 -14.40 -5.67
N ILE A 540 11.93 -14.32 -4.45
CA ILE A 540 10.62 -14.88 -4.12
C ILE A 540 9.64 -13.73 -3.97
N TYR A 541 8.60 -13.74 -4.78
CA TYR A 541 7.51 -12.78 -4.82
C TYR A 541 6.26 -13.40 -4.22
N ALA A 542 5.36 -12.60 -3.67
CA ALA A 542 4.06 -13.09 -3.24
C ALA A 542 2.94 -12.13 -3.68
N VAL A 543 1.80 -12.69 -4.13
CA VAL A 543 0.68 -11.95 -4.69
C VAL A 543 -0.66 -12.52 -4.23
N GLY A 544 -1.67 -11.68 -4.14
CA GLY A 544 -3.03 -12.03 -3.76
C GLY A 544 -3.19 -12.21 -2.24
N ASP A 545 -4.18 -13.01 -1.86
CA ASP A 545 -4.63 -13.16 -0.48
C ASP A 545 -3.53 -13.64 0.48
N VAL A 546 -2.51 -14.31 -0.03
CA VAL A 546 -1.38 -14.79 0.78
C VAL A 546 -0.48 -13.68 1.29
N SER A 547 -0.47 -12.50 0.64
CA SER A 547 0.41 -11.38 0.98
C SER A 547 -0.33 -10.11 1.41
N GLY A 548 -1.63 -9.97 1.10
CA GLY A 548 -2.38 -8.76 1.39
C GLY A 548 -1.84 -7.51 0.66
N PRO A 549 -2.15 -6.30 1.12
CA PRO A 549 -3.01 -5.95 2.26
C PRO A 549 -4.52 -6.12 1.99
N TYR A 550 -4.91 -6.36 0.72
CA TYR A 550 -6.31 -6.53 0.30
C TYR A 550 -6.51 -7.94 -0.26
N GLN A 551 -7.54 -8.64 0.24
CA GLN A 551 -7.94 -9.96 -0.22
C GLN A 551 -9.07 -9.82 -1.24
N LEU A 552 -8.71 -9.33 -2.44
CA LEU A 552 -9.62 -9.04 -3.55
C LEU A 552 -9.02 -9.58 -4.85
N THR A 553 -9.83 -10.23 -5.67
CA THR A 553 -9.40 -10.86 -6.94
C THR A 553 -8.70 -9.89 -7.88
N HIS A 554 -9.27 -8.69 -8.09
CA HIS A 554 -8.69 -7.67 -8.95
C HIS A 554 -7.40 -7.07 -8.37
N VAL A 555 -7.22 -7.05 -7.04
CA VAL A 555 -5.95 -6.66 -6.41
C VAL A 555 -4.90 -7.73 -6.61
N ALA A 556 -5.26 -9.02 -6.50
CA ALA A 556 -4.35 -10.12 -6.80
C ALA A 556 -3.83 -10.05 -8.25
N ALA A 557 -4.71 -9.80 -9.23
CA ALA A 557 -4.33 -9.59 -10.63
C ALA A 557 -3.44 -8.35 -10.82
N HIS A 558 -3.74 -7.25 -10.13
CA HIS A 558 -2.92 -6.04 -10.14
C HIS A 558 -1.52 -6.29 -9.58
N GLN A 559 -1.40 -6.91 -8.41
CA GLN A 559 -0.12 -7.30 -7.81
C GLN A 559 0.69 -8.23 -8.71
N ALA A 560 0.03 -9.18 -9.37
CA ALA A 560 0.64 -10.16 -10.27
C ALA A 560 1.41 -9.50 -11.41
N TRP A 561 0.88 -8.41 -11.98
CA TRP A 561 1.59 -7.63 -13.00
C TRP A 561 2.92 -7.10 -12.46
N PHE A 562 2.90 -6.46 -11.29
CA PHE A 562 4.11 -5.92 -10.67
C PHE A 562 5.11 -7.02 -10.29
N ALA A 563 4.63 -8.14 -9.73
CA ALA A 563 5.48 -9.27 -9.39
C ALA A 563 6.17 -9.85 -10.62
N ALA A 564 5.43 -10.14 -11.69
CA ALA A 564 5.97 -10.70 -12.92
C ALA A 564 6.98 -9.77 -13.60
N VAL A 565 6.62 -8.48 -13.75
CA VAL A 565 7.50 -7.48 -14.38
C VAL A 565 8.76 -7.25 -13.52
N ASN A 566 8.63 -7.13 -12.21
CA ASN A 566 9.78 -6.97 -11.33
C ASN A 566 10.65 -8.23 -11.26
N ALA A 567 10.07 -9.43 -11.32
CA ALA A 567 10.81 -10.69 -11.37
C ALA A 567 11.67 -10.80 -12.64
N LEU A 568 11.13 -10.40 -13.77
CA LEU A 568 11.78 -10.57 -15.07
C LEU A 568 12.70 -9.39 -15.43
N PHE A 569 12.29 -8.16 -15.12
CA PHE A 569 12.96 -6.93 -15.55
C PHE A 569 13.45 -6.04 -14.38
N GLY A 570 13.25 -6.43 -13.14
CA GLY A 570 13.59 -5.62 -11.97
C GLY A 570 15.09 -5.34 -11.78
N SER A 571 15.97 -6.05 -12.52
CA SER A 571 17.39 -5.71 -12.61
C SER A 571 17.67 -4.43 -13.39
N VAL A 572 16.79 -4.06 -14.33
CA VAL A 572 16.85 -2.84 -15.14
C VAL A 572 16.04 -1.73 -14.48
N LYS A 573 14.75 -1.99 -14.22
CA LYS A 573 13.84 -1.03 -13.58
C LYS A 573 12.81 -1.78 -12.73
N LYS A 574 12.58 -1.28 -11.51
CA LYS A 574 11.51 -1.78 -10.63
C LYS A 574 10.31 -0.87 -10.67
N PHE A 575 9.13 -1.46 -10.58
CA PHE A 575 7.84 -0.77 -10.54
C PHE A 575 7.18 -1.04 -9.19
N ALA A 576 6.92 0.04 -8.43
CA ALA A 576 6.19 -0.06 -7.17
C ALA A 576 4.69 -0.20 -7.43
N THR A 577 4.06 -1.09 -6.67
CA THR A 577 2.61 -1.29 -6.72
C THR A 577 1.88 -0.08 -6.19
N ASP A 578 0.87 0.37 -6.92
CA ASP A 578 0.09 1.54 -6.56
C ASP A 578 -1.24 1.12 -5.92
N TYR A 579 -1.32 1.24 -4.59
CA TYR A 579 -2.52 0.93 -3.80
C TYR A 579 -3.36 2.16 -3.43
N ARG A 580 -3.11 3.33 -4.05
CA ARG A 580 -3.83 4.56 -3.70
C ARG A 580 -5.31 4.51 -4.06
N VAL A 581 -5.69 3.70 -5.03
CA VAL A 581 -7.05 3.61 -5.56
C VAL A 581 -7.42 2.14 -5.70
N ILE A 582 -8.11 1.61 -4.71
CA ILE A 582 -8.57 0.23 -4.67
C ILE A 582 -10.10 0.25 -4.52
N PRO A 583 -10.86 -0.12 -5.55
CA PRO A 583 -12.30 -0.27 -5.45
C PRO A 583 -12.67 -1.57 -4.71
N ALA A 584 -13.77 -1.55 -3.98
CA ALA A 584 -14.37 -2.72 -3.35
C ALA A 584 -15.89 -2.67 -3.52
N VAL A 585 -16.53 -3.82 -3.70
CA VAL A 585 -17.97 -3.94 -3.86
C VAL A 585 -18.49 -5.09 -3.01
N THR A 586 -19.57 -4.85 -2.27
CA THR A 586 -20.43 -5.86 -1.66
C THR A 586 -21.64 -6.01 -2.54
N TYR A 587 -21.89 -7.19 -3.06
CA TYR A 587 -22.92 -7.48 -4.07
C TYR A 587 -24.26 -7.86 -3.45
N THR A 588 -24.62 -7.20 -2.35
CA THR A 588 -26.00 -7.21 -1.85
C THR A 588 -26.89 -6.42 -2.80
N TYR A 589 -28.18 -6.40 -2.53
CA TYR A 589 -29.11 -5.53 -3.20
C TYR A 589 -29.76 -4.60 -2.17
N PRO A 590 -29.56 -3.26 -2.28
CA PRO A 590 -28.65 -2.61 -3.23
C PRO A 590 -27.19 -2.98 -3.03
N GLU A 591 -26.38 -2.82 -4.07
CA GLU A 591 -24.93 -2.98 -3.97
C GLU A 591 -24.33 -1.85 -3.12
N LEU A 592 -23.26 -2.16 -2.35
CA LEU A 592 -22.45 -1.16 -1.68
C LEU A 592 -21.04 -1.18 -2.27
N ALA A 593 -20.64 -0.09 -2.91
CA ALA A 593 -19.37 0.06 -3.59
C ALA A 593 -18.55 1.23 -3.02
N ARG A 594 -17.25 1.03 -2.80
CA ARG A 594 -16.36 2.08 -2.25
C ARG A 594 -14.99 2.10 -2.94
N VAL A 595 -14.46 3.32 -3.12
CA VAL A 595 -13.08 3.56 -3.51
C VAL A 595 -12.48 4.70 -2.69
N GLY A 596 -11.24 4.55 -2.25
CA GLY A 596 -10.58 5.54 -1.39
C GLY A 596 -11.00 5.41 0.08
N ILE A 597 -10.97 6.51 0.81
CA ILE A 597 -11.24 6.54 2.26
C ILE A 597 -12.74 6.67 2.55
N SER A 598 -13.19 6.04 3.64
CA SER A 598 -14.51 6.27 4.21
C SER A 598 -14.53 7.58 5.04
N GLU A 599 -15.73 8.05 5.39
CA GLU A 599 -15.87 9.21 6.26
C GLU A 599 -15.30 8.93 7.67
N ASN A 600 -15.53 7.73 8.19
CA ASN A 600 -14.92 7.27 9.44
C ASN A 600 -13.39 7.30 9.41
N GLU A 601 -12.80 6.82 8.31
CA GLU A 601 -11.34 6.85 8.12
C GLU A 601 -10.80 8.30 8.01
N ALA A 602 -11.55 9.20 7.37
CA ALA A 602 -11.20 10.63 7.31
C ALA A 602 -11.23 11.30 8.67
N GLN A 603 -12.25 11.00 9.49
CA GLN A 603 -12.37 11.49 10.87
C GLN A 603 -11.24 10.97 11.77
N GLN A 604 -10.98 9.68 11.75
CA GLN A 604 -9.89 9.07 12.53
C GLN A 604 -8.51 9.63 12.15
N ALA A 605 -8.30 9.91 10.86
CA ALA A 605 -7.08 10.52 10.36
C ALA A 605 -7.02 12.04 10.56
N GLN A 606 -8.05 12.67 11.15
CA GLN A 606 -8.18 14.12 11.36
C GLN A 606 -7.91 14.93 10.09
N LEU A 607 -8.41 14.45 8.95
CA LEU A 607 -8.26 15.15 7.68
C LEU A 607 -9.21 16.36 7.63
N ASP A 608 -8.81 17.40 6.93
CA ASP A 608 -9.72 18.47 6.51
C ASP A 608 -10.46 17.98 5.25
N TYR A 609 -11.77 17.71 5.38
CA TYR A 609 -12.58 17.13 4.30
C TYR A 609 -13.98 17.75 4.27
N GLN A 610 -14.64 17.56 3.13
CA GLN A 610 -16.03 17.90 2.89
C GLN A 610 -16.78 16.68 2.35
N VAL A 611 -17.97 16.43 2.83
CA VAL A 611 -18.88 15.38 2.34
C VAL A 611 -19.94 16.02 1.43
N THR A 612 -20.18 15.39 0.29
CA THR A 612 -21.30 15.74 -0.59
C THR A 612 -22.06 14.47 -0.92
N LYS A 613 -23.38 14.51 -0.79
CA LYS A 613 -24.30 13.41 -1.11
C LYS A 613 -25.27 13.81 -2.23
N TYR A 614 -25.71 12.78 -2.96
CA TYR A 614 -26.84 12.83 -3.86
C TYR A 614 -27.66 11.56 -3.64
N ASP A 615 -28.92 11.70 -3.31
CA ASP A 615 -29.82 10.59 -3.04
C ASP A 615 -30.37 10.03 -4.37
N ILE A 616 -30.46 8.72 -4.48
CA ILE A 616 -30.83 8.02 -5.74
C ILE A 616 -32.32 8.19 -6.06
N ASP A 617 -33.15 8.50 -5.07
CA ASP A 617 -34.61 8.72 -5.25
C ASP A 617 -34.96 9.97 -6.06
N ASP A 618 -34.02 10.89 -6.27
CA ASP A 618 -34.13 12.08 -7.11
C ASP A 618 -33.64 11.84 -8.56
N LEU A 619 -33.25 10.59 -8.90
CA LEU A 619 -32.67 10.27 -10.20
C LEU A 619 -33.75 9.69 -11.15
N ASP A 620 -33.97 10.32 -12.29
CA ASP A 620 -34.98 9.91 -13.25
C ASP A 620 -34.91 8.44 -13.65
N ARG A 621 -33.70 7.94 -13.89
CA ARG A 621 -33.51 6.53 -14.23
C ARG A 621 -33.86 5.60 -13.06
N ALA A 622 -33.47 5.93 -11.85
CA ALA A 622 -33.83 5.16 -10.68
C ALA A 622 -35.33 5.11 -10.43
N ILE A 623 -36.01 6.24 -10.66
CA ILE A 623 -37.49 6.34 -10.58
C ILE A 623 -38.13 5.47 -11.63
N THR A 624 -37.65 5.51 -12.88
CA THR A 624 -38.22 4.67 -13.96
C THR A 624 -38.02 3.17 -13.76
N ASP A 625 -36.96 2.79 -13.11
CA ASP A 625 -36.63 1.39 -12.81
C ASP A 625 -37.16 0.91 -11.44
N SER A 626 -37.82 1.80 -10.66
CA SER A 626 -38.22 1.56 -9.26
C SER A 626 -37.03 1.15 -8.35
N GLU A 627 -35.84 1.70 -8.63
CA GLU A 627 -34.55 1.41 -7.97
C GLU A 627 -34.04 2.62 -7.18
N THR A 628 -34.92 3.22 -6.37
CA THR A 628 -34.70 4.54 -5.75
C THR A 628 -33.91 4.50 -4.45
N LYS A 629 -33.48 3.31 -3.99
CA LYS A 629 -32.82 3.16 -2.69
C LYS A 629 -31.34 3.46 -2.77
N GLY A 630 -30.86 4.34 -1.86
CA GLY A 630 -29.44 4.60 -1.66
C GLY A 630 -28.99 5.99 -2.05
N PHE A 631 -27.68 6.14 -2.24
CA PHE A 631 -27.06 7.45 -2.50
C PHE A 631 -25.65 7.30 -3.10
N VAL A 632 -25.15 8.39 -3.66
CA VAL A 632 -23.74 8.61 -3.97
C VAL A 632 -23.16 9.60 -2.96
N LYS A 633 -22.16 9.18 -2.16
CA LYS A 633 -21.44 10.00 -1.19
C LYS A 633 -20.00 10.18 -1.63
N VAL A 634 -19.56 11.44 -1.78
CA VAL A 634 -18.19 11.78 -2.18
C VAL A 634 -17.52 12.58 -1.08
N ILE A 635 -16.32 12.18 -0.72
CA ILE A 635 -15.44 12.86 0.22
C ILE A 635 -14.38 13.61 -0.57
N THR A 636 -14.32 14.93 -0.42
CA THR A 636 -13.30 15.78 -1.05
C THR A 636 -12.38 16.40 0.00
N ALA A 637 -11.19 16.84 -0.42
CA ALA A 637 -10.32 17.65 0.45
C ALA A 637 -10.97 19.00 0.73
N GLY A 638 -10.86 19.51 1.97
CA GLY A 638 -11.67 20.59 2.52
C GLY A 638 -11.89 21.83 1.64
N ASN A 639 -10.86 22.32 0.91
CA ASN A 639 -10.96 23.48 0.03
C ASN A 639 -10.71 23.15 -1.44
N SER A 640 -11.02 21.92 -1.89
CA SER A 640 -10.65 21.44 -3.23
C SER A 640 -11.64 20.40 -3.73
N ASP A 641 -11.83 20.34 -5.04
CA ASP A 641 -12.59 19.28 -5.72
C ASP A 641 -11.86 17.92 -5.81
N LYS A 642 -10.69 17.80 -5.14
CA LYS A 642 -9.91 16.57 -5.11
C LYS A 642 -10.66 15.48 -4.35
N ILE A 643 -10.98 14.41 -5.04
CA ILE A 643 -11.68 13.25 -4.48
C ILE A 643 -10.71 12.46 -3.59
N LEU A 644 -11.11 12.20 -2.34
CA LEU A 644 -10.41 11.40 -1.36
C LEU A 644 -11.04 10.01 -1.22
N GLY A 645 -12.36 9.92 -1.34
CA GLY A 645 -13.11 8.68 -1.28
C GLY A 645 -14.52 8.84 -1.83
N VAL A 646 -15.10 7.72 -2.24
CA VAL A 646 -16.49 7.65 -2.74
C VAL A 646 -17.11 6.38 -2.21
N THR A 647 -18.33 6.50 -1.69
CA THR A 647 -19.21 5.40 -1.32
C THR A 647 -20.51 5.51 -2.10
N ILE A 648 -20.90 4.45 -2.79
CA ILE A 648 -22.15 4.37 -3.55
C ILE A 648 -22.96 3.21 -2.99
N VAL A 649 -24.20 3.48 -2.64
CA VAL A 649 -25.19 2.44 -2.36
C VAL A 649 -26.31 2.60 -3.38
N ALA A 650 -26.45 1.67 -4.29
CA ALA A 650 -27.46 1.72 -5.37
C ALA A 650 -27.50 0.37 -6.11
N SER A 651 -28.47 0.18 -7.00
CA SER A 651 -28.34 -0.82 -8.03
C SER A 651 -27.16 -0.47 -8.94
N HIS A 652 -26.35 -1.48 -9.34
CA HIS A 652 -25.16 -1.30 -10.18
C HIS A 652 -24.09 -0.34 -9.60
N ALA A 653 -23.98 -0.26 -8.28
CA ALA A 653 -22.99 0.63 -7.63
C ALA A 653 -21.55 0.30 -8.04
N GLY A 654 -21.26 -0.99 -8.30
CA GLY A 654 -19.93 -1.43 -8.75
C GLY A 654 -19.55 -0.83 -10.11
N GLU A 655 -20.47 -0.77 -11.05
CA GLU A 655 -20.26 -0.17 -12.37
C GLU A 655 -20.13 1.35 -12.27
N LEU A 656 -20.99 2.01 -11.47
CA LEU A 656 -20.94 3.45 -11.24
C LEU A 656 -19.60 3.90 -10.63
N LEU A 657 -19.02 3.08 -9.77
CA LEU A 657 -17.76 3.35 -9.09
C LEU A 657 -16.55 3.44 -10.04
N ALA A 658 -16.63 2.82 -11.23
CA ALA A 658 -15.54 2.76 -12.19
C ALA A 658 -15.09 4.16 -12.65
N GLU A 659 -16.02 5.10 -12.84
CA GLU A 659 -15.73 6.49 -13.20
C GLU A 659 -14.90 7.18 -12.12
N TYR A 660 -15.27 7.04 -10.85
CA TYR A 660 -14.52 7.61 -9.75
C TYR A 660 -13.15 6.94 -9.53
N THR A 661 -13.08 5.62 -9.76
CA THR A 661 -11.82 4.89 -9.73
C THR A 661 -10.84 5.46 -10.76
N LEU A 662 -11.30 5.73 -11.99
CA LEU A 662 -10.53 6.37 -13.05
C LEU A 662 -10.15 7.81 -12.66
N ALA A 663 -11.11 8.60 -12.19
CA ALA A 663 -10.89 9.98 -11.79
C ALA A 663 -9.82 10.08 -10.68
N MET A 664 -9.93 9.28 -9.64
CA MET A 664 -8.97 9.25 -8.53
C MET A 664 -7.58 8.78 -8.99
N LYS A 665 -7.50 7.76 -9.85
CA LYS A 665 -6.24 7.24 -10.39
C LYS A 665 -5.45 8.32 -11.12
N TYR A 666 -6.14 9.12 -11.93
CA TYR A 666 -5.53 10.20 -12.71
C TYR A 666 -5.62 11.57 -12.03
N LYS A 667 -6.04 11.62 -10.76
CA LYS A 667 -6.12 12.86 -9.95
C LYS A 667 -7.07 13.89 -10.55
N LEU A 668 -8.13 13.44 -11.20
CA LEU A 668 -9.23 14.29 -11.64
C LEU A 668 -10.12 14.62 -10.45
N GLY A 669 -10.58 15.86 -10.36
CA GLY A 669 -11.50 16.30 -9.31
C GLY A 669 -12.95 16.31 -9.79
N LEU A 670 -13.90 16.62 -8.90
CA LEU A 670 -15.33 16.66 -9.18
C LEU A 670 -15.72 17.63 -10.30
N ASN A 671 -14.99 18.72 -10.50
CA ASN A 671 -15.23 19.62 -11.64
C ASN A 671 -15.02 18.91 -13.01
N LYS A 672 -14.16 17.88 -13.07
CA LYS A 672 -13.97 17.10 -14.30
C LYS A 672 -15.11 16.11 -14.51
N VAL A 673 -15.58 15.46 -13.44
CA VAL A 673 -16.79 14.61 -13.47
C VAL A 673 -17.99 15.43 -13.92
N LEU A 674 -18.22 16.61 -13.32
CA LEU A 674 -19.32 17.52 -13.70
C LEU A 674 -19.24 17.96 -15.16
N GLY A 675 -18.05 18.19 -15.68
CA GLY A 675 -17.82 18.60 -17.06
C GLY A 675 -17.92 17.46 -18.09
N THR A 676 -18.06 16.21 -17.64
CA THR A 676 -18.24 15.04 -18.50
C THR A 676 -19.70 14.92 -18.92
N ILE A 677 -19.96 14.61 -20.19
CA ILE A 677 -21.31 14.36 -20.69
C ILE A 677 -21.72 12.93 -20.32
N HIS A 678 -22.78 12.80 -19.52
CA HIS A 678 -23.39 11.51 -19.19
C HIS A 678 -24.64 11.29 -20.08
N PRO A 679 -24.87 10.07 -20.57
CA PRO A 679 -26.07 9.78 -21.30
C PRO A 679 -27.30 9.85 -20.38
N TYR A 680 -28.41 10.37 -20.91
CA TYR A 680 -29.68 10.50 -20.20
C TYR A 680 -30.75 9.58 -20.83
N PRO A 681 -31.59 8.87 -20.05
CA PRO A 681 -31.46 8.70 -18.59
C PRO A 681 -30.62 7.48 -18.25
N THR A 682 -29.70 7.64 -17.32
CA THR A 682 -28.86 6.53 -16.82
C THR A 682 -28.55 6.67 -15.33
N MET A 683 -28.21 5.56 -14.65
CA MET A 683 -27.77 5.58 -13.27
C MET A 683 -26.47 6.38 -13.09
N SER A 684 -25.62 6.48 -14.13
CA SER A 684 -24.34 7.21 -14.07
C SER A 684 -24.50 8.73 -13.91
N GLU A 685 -25.67 9.30 -14.21
CA GLU A 685 -25.95 10.72 -13.98
C GLU A 685 -25.88 11.10 -12.49
N ALA A 686 -26.10 10.14 -11.57
CA ALA A 686 -25.91 10.36 -10.14
C ALA A 686 -24.50 10.89 -9.83
N ASN A 687 -23.48 10.39 -10.54
CA ASN A 687 -22.09 10.86 -10.40
C ASN A 687 -21.93 12.34 -10.80
N LYS A 688 -22.61 12.76 -11.86
CA LYS A 688 -22.65 14.15 -12.31
C LYS A 688 -23.41 15.05 -11.33
N TYR A 689 -24.55 14.56 -10.81
CA TYR A 689 -25.41 15.36 -9.93
C TYR A 689 -24.74 15.59 -8.55
N VAL A 690 -24.07 14.60 -7.96
CA VAL A 690 -23.28 14.83 -6.73
C VAL A 690 -22.14 15.82 -6.98
N ALA A 691 -21.50 15.79 -8.15
CA ALA A 691 -20.48 16.78 -8.52
C ALA A 691 -21.10 18.17 -8.71
N GLY A 692 -22.33 18.26 -9.22
CA GLY A 692 -23.13 19.48 -9.31
C GLY A 692 -23.48 20.06 -7.92
N ASN A 693 -23.90 19.18 -6.98
CA ASN A 693 -24.18 19.57 -5.60
C ASN A 693 -22.91 20.13 -4.93
N TRP A 694 -21.78 19.44 -5.10
CA TRP A 694 -20.49 19.94 -4.59
C TRP A 694 -20.16 21.33 -5.17
N LYS A 695 -20.35 21.53 -6.47
CA LYS A 695 -20.08 22.82 -7.14
C LYS A 695 -20.98 23.93 -6.60
N ARG A 696 -22.25 23.63 -6.34
CA ARG A 696 -23.23 24.56 -5.79
C ARG A 696 -22.84 24.96 -4.36
N ASN A 697 -22.50 24.00 -3.52
CA ASN A 697 -22.13 24.21 -2.12
C ASN A 697 -20.80 24.98 -1.98
N ASN A 698 -19.93 24.92 -2.99
CA ASN A 698 -18.65 25.62 -3.04
C ASN A 698 -18.66 26.84 -3.98
N SER A 699 -19.84 27.39 -4.25
CA SER A 699 -19.98 28.56 -5.12
C SER A 699 -19.36 29.80 -4.46
N PRO A 700 -18.53 30.58 -5.16
CA PRO A 700 -17.89 31.78 -4.60
C PRO A 700 -18.92 32.93 -4.50
N GLU A 701 -19.55 33.09 -3.34
CA GLU A 701 -20.62 34.07 -3.10
C GLU A 701 -20.22 35.50 -3.52
N LYS A 702 -18.98 35.93 -3.22
CA LYS A 702 -18.47 37.25 -3.60
C LYS A 702 -18.44 37.45 -5.12
N LEU A 703 -18.05 36.41 -5.87
CA LEU A 703 -18.03 36.44 -7.32
C LEU A 703 -19.46 36.45 -7.88
N LEU A 704 -20.36 35.64 -7.31
CA LEU A 704 -21.76 35.61 -7.72
C LEU A 704 -22.46 36.95 -7.48
N ALA A 705 -22.18 37.63 -6.37
CA ALA A 705 -22.68 38.97 -6.08
C ALA A 705 -22.17 40.00 -7.14
N TRP A 706 -20.91 39.87 -7.57
CA TRP A 706 -20.36 40.71 -8.65
C TRP A 706 -21.00 40.37 -10.00
N VAL A 707 -21.17 39.11 -10.33
CA VAL A 707 -21.87 38.64 -11.54
C VAL A 707 -23.31 39.13 -11.57
N ALA A 708 -24.02 39.12 -10.42
CA ALA A 708 -25.36 39.67 -10.31
C ALA A 708 -25.40 41.18 -10.61
N LYS A 709 -24.39 41.95 -10.18
CA LYS A 709 -24.23 43.38 -10.51
C LYS A 709 -23.98 43.57 -12.01
N PHE A 710 -23.10 42.72 -12.59
CA PHE A 710 -22.82 42.74 -14.03
C PHE A 710 -24.09 42.46 -14.86
N HIS A 711 -24.86 41.43 -14.54
CA HIS A 711 -26.12 41.16 -15.23
C HIS A 711 -27.15 42.28 -15.07
N ARG A 712 -27.17 42.93 -13.90
CA ARG A 712 -28.04 44.13 -13.69
C ARG A 712 -27.61 45.28 -14.56
N TYR A 713 -26.30 45.49 -14.75
CA TYR A 713 -25.79 46.46 -15.69
C TYR A 713 -26.13 46.13 -17.15
N MET A 714 -25.94 44.88 -17.58
CA MET A 714 -26.24 44.42 -18.93
C MET A 714 -27.72 44.50 -19.31
N ARG A 715 -28.65 44.59 -18.34
CA ARG A 715 -30.08 44.80 -18.56
C ARG A 715 -30.48 46.28 -18.70
N LYS A 716 -29.57 47.19 -18.45
CA LYS A 716 -29.79 48.60 -18.74
C LYS A 716 -29.31 48.85 -20.16
N ALA A 717 -30.28 48.74 -21.13
CA ALA A 717 -30.04 49.10 -22.51
C ALA A 717 -29.96 50.60 -22.74
#